data_9db11c16cd373f12ab269ebb22df52a7
#
_entry.id   9db11c16cd373f12ab269ebb22df52a7
#
_cell.length_a   1.000
_cell.length_b   1.000
_cell.length_c   1.000
_cell.angle_alpha   90.00
_cell.angle_beta   90.00
_cell.angle_gamma   90.00
#
_symmetry.space_group_name_H-M   'P 1'
#
loop_
_entity.id
_entity.type
_entity.pdbx_description
1 polymer ?
#
loop_
_entity_poly.entity_id
_entity_poly.type
_entity_poly.pdbx_seq_one_letter_code
_entity_poly.pdbx_strand_id
1 'polypeptide(L)'
;MNTLLMKRIIKFTYTLLLELLLLLVPAVAQANDGRLFRVINAASGLADNSAQTILSLKDGRMAISTMGTINFYNGVGFYCVHSEAQDRMRLSNYRGNYHLYYDNRERLWLKHRYEVTCVDMNTEQLITSFNDCIHYPLNGQEIEDLFVDSDSTLWLSIGGKLTNEEQKIALPIQPVLNLQDVDVCDDKVLLFYENGMVEVFHRQNGKHIKTTYAYKDEEVEKYNSSSVLLRVGHSFYQIRNGRGHAILQRLNVDTYQWKTLLTCQYSLNNMALYNDQIYIPSAYGYYIYHKDSETIEHSEDVGLLNGSRMITDINTVAFDHQGGIWMGTERRGLLYSKPLTSPFIAYTWDDHEALEYAAEMDRLGISSSAYSKRGINTNYTDSRGWLWVGTNNGLQLFKKGKAGEMPDTVLRISEGLLNNVVHSIIEDDKKNIWICTSNGISCCAIRDNRVKFISSYNDKDNVPSETFLNGRVMKRKDGLIVMQSLDHVVAFNPNRFQMLENTSLKLYPKLIRLMVNGNFIFKGNKEEGIYLNGSVSKSKHMEFDNDKNSIRLTFSGFNYFRPLQTFYRVRMTGGSRVDHQNWTVYSYFDGHNLVDQNGVFHFPLMALEPGNYRVEVQASMFPYEWPTDPVVVTLTVREPWWQTTGVRLLVVFVIVVLLIVNIVWYNKNYKVQLQCATAEQDVLKRLSQFVERTLALDNERFLPGVAESYNEKDEAASDLDDDFVEMMLKVVPLIRHGEELSTRKIASIANMNLMQFYDKLIANINKSPRQLALALRLSKACEMLKEPDAEVEDVADACGYASPNFFISSFYHRYRITPKLYAEQHRSK
;
A
#
# COMPACT_ATOMS: atom_id res chain seq x y z
N MET A 1 -3.24 93.30 14.79
CA MET A 1 -3.78 92.18 15.57
C MET A 1 -4.77 91.27 14.73
N ASN A 2 -5.49 91.79 13.77
CA ASN A 2 -6.51 91.03 13.01
C ASN A 2 -5.94 90.09 11.91
N THR A 3 -4.78 90.43 11.32
CA THR A 3 -4.19 89.60 10.25
C THR A 3 -3.54 88.30 10.75
N LEU A 4 -3.03 88.28 11.97
CA LEU A 4 -2.43 87.04 12.58
C LEU A 4 -3.52 86.06 13.04
N LEU A 5 -4.65 86.62 13.55
CA LEU A 5 -5.82 85.81 13.98
C LEU A 5 -6.49 85.19 12.78
N MET A 6 -6.64 85.89 11.69
CA MET A 6 -7.21 85.41 10.47
C MET A 6 -6.37 84.28 9.81
N LYS A 7 -5.05 84.44 9.83
CA LYS A 7 -4.14 83.37 9.36
C LYS A 7 -4.16 82.09 10.24
N ARG A 8 -4.37 82.23 11.54
CA ARG A 8 -4.56 81.07 12.46
C ARG A 8 -5.90 80.40 12.24
N ILE A 9 -6.96 81.12 12.03
CA ILE A 9 -8.32 80.59 11.73
C ILE A 9 -8.31 79.87 10.39
N ILE A 10 -7.71 80.45 9.35
CA ILE A 10 -7.58 79.80 8.03
C ILE A 10 -6.71 78.50 8.11
N LYS A 11 -5.66 78.55 8.91
CA LYS A 11 -4.82 77.31 9.07
C LYS A 11 -5.56 76.23 9.88
N PHE A 12 -6.35 76.64 10.89
CA PHE A 12 -7.18 75.72 11.67
C PHE A 12 -8.32 75.08 10.85
N THR A 13 -8.98 75.88 10.02
CA THR A 13 -10.06 75.43 9.12
C THR A 13 -9.46 74.51 8.01
N TYR A 14 -8.27 74.81 7.49
CA TYR A 14 -7.63 73.94 6.51
C TYR A 14 -7.19 72.61 7.13
N THR A 15 -6.66 72.57 8.38
CA THR A 15 -6.31 71.35 9.09
C THR A 15 -7.56 70.53 9.39
N LEU A 16 -8.64 71.20 9.86
CA LEU A 16 -9.90 70.52 10.16
C LEU A 16 -10.58 69.96 8.88
N LEU A 17 -10.47 70.67 7.73
CA LEU A 17 -10.96 70.20 6.44
C LEU A 17 -10.13 69.03 5.91
N LEU A 18 -8.82 69.04 6.16
CA LEU A 18 -7.90 67.94 5.77
C LEU A 18 -8.17 66.68 6.62
N GLU A 19 -8.40 66.87 7.93
CA GLU A 19 -8.79 65.78 8.83
C GLU A 19 -10.22 65.25 8.50
N LEU A 20 -11.16 66.12 8.14
CA LEU A 20 -12.48 65.71 7.67
C LEU A 20 -12.43 65.03 6.29
N LEU A 21 -11.52 65.43 5.38
CA LEU A 21 -11.26 64.76 4.12
C LEU A 21 -10.59 63.42 4.32
N LEU A 22 -9.70 63.28 5.29
CA LEU A 22 -9.09 62.01 5.70
C LEU A 22 -10.09 61.05 6.37
N LEU A 23 -11.14 61.61 7.06
CA LEU A 23 -12.25 60.85 7.61
C LEU A 23 -13.30 60.46 6.55
N LEU A 24 -13.32 61.16 5.40
CA LEU A 24 -14.22 60.87 4.25
C LEU A 24 -13.57 60.01 3.17
N VAL A 25 -12.29 59.68 3.27
CA VAL A 25 -11.76 58.56 2.53
C VAL A 25 -12.41 57.32 3.15
N PRO A 26 -13.33 56.63 2.44
CA PRO A 26 -13.77 55.35 2.96
C PRO A 26 -12.48 54.55 3.16
N ALA A 27 -12.20 54.18 4.38
CA ALA A 27 -11.32 53.09 4.66
C ALA A 27 -11.90 51.93 3.83
N VAL A 28 -11.37 51.75 2.65
CA VAL A 28 -11.49 50.47 1.95
C VAL A 28 -10.90 49.51 2.96
N ALA A 29 -11.78 48.99 3.81
CA ALA A 29 -11.45 47.92 4.67
C ALA A 29 -10.87 46.87 3.73
N GLN A 30 -9.57 46.68 3.75
CA GLN A 30 -8.97 45.51 3.13
C GLN A 30 -9.75 44.36 3.72
N ALA A 31 -10.64 43.80 2.93
CA ALA A 31 -11.38 42.63 3.30
C ALA A 31 -10.39 41.48 3.36
N ASN A 32 -9.78 41.38 4.51
CA ASN A 32 -8.99 40.21 4.82
C ASN A 32 -10.01 39.14 5.18
N ASP A 33 -10.23 38.16 4.31
CA ASP A 33 -11.14 37.03 4.57
C ASP A 33 -10.63 36.17 5.77
N GLY A 34 -9.55 36.60 6.41
CA GLY A 34 -8.94 35.98 7.59
C GLY A 34 -8.31 34.63 7.30
N ARG A 35 -8.20 34.24 6.04
CA ARG A 35 -7.55 32.96 5.67
C ARG A 35 -6.06 33.06 5.77
N LEU A 36 -5.46 32.02 6.35
CA LEU A 36 -4.01 31.82 6.38
C LEU A 36 -3.63 30.67 5.47
N PHE A 37 -2.61 30.91 4.65
CA PHE A 37 -2.15 29.96 3.66
C PHE A 37 -0.82 29.30 4.05
N ARG A 38 -0.70 28.01 3.77
CA ARG A 38 0.57 27.28 3.75
C ARG A 38 1.11 27.23 2.34
N VAL A 39 2.41 27.49 2.18
CA VAL A 39 3.08 27.34 0.90
C VAL A 39 3.52 25.88 0.71
N ILE A 40 3.20 25.32 -0.46
CA ILE A 40 3.62 23.99 -0.91
C ILE A 40 4.38 24.17 -2.22
N ASN A 41 5.65 23.86 -2.23
CA ASN A 41 6.55 24.15 -3.35
C ASN A 41 7.41 22.94 -3.73
N ALA A 42 8.42 23.14 -4.56
CA ALA A 42 9.33 22.08 -4.97
C ALA A 42 10.04 21.37 -3.79
N ALA A 43 10.33 22.07 -2.70
CA ALA A 43 10.85 21.43 -1.48
C ALA A 43 9.85 20.46 -0.83
N SER A 44 8.56 20.60 -1.13
CA SER A 44 7.49 19.68 -0.72
C SER A 44 7.21 18.58 -1.75
N GLY A 45 7.99 18.49 -2.82
CA GLY A 45 7.90 17.48 -3.87
C GLY A 45 7.09 17.88 -5.11
N LEU A 46 6.63 19.14 -5.23
CA LEU A 46 6.04 19.64 -6.46
C LEU A 46 7.12 19.72 -7.55
N ALA A 47 6.81 19.31 -8.79
CA ALA A 47 7.81 19.24 -9.85
C ALA A 47 8.40 20.61 -10.23
N ASP A 48 7.59 21.67 -10.16
CA ASP A 48 7.99 23.04 -10.45
C ASP A 48 7.11 24.04 -9.69
N ASN A 49 7.66 25.20 -9.32
CA ASN A 49 6.94 26.22 -8.56
C ASN A 49 5.97 27.07 -9.39
N SER A 50 5.91 26.90 -10.70
CA SER A 50 4.96 27.56 -11.59
C SER A 50 3.73 26.70 -11.79
N ALA A 51 2.76 26.81 -10.87
CA ALA A 51 1.51 26.08 -10.95
C ALA A 51 0.52 26.83 -11.86
N GLN A 52 0.16 26.19 -13.00
CA GLN A 52 -0.64 26.81 -14.05
C GLN A 52 -2.13 26.55 -13.89
N THR A 53 -2.51 25.30 -13.65
CA THR A 53 -3.91 24.92 -13.41
C THR A 53 -4.01 23.88 -12.30
N ILE A 54 -5.14 23.90 -11.59
CA ILE A 54 -5.46 22.93 -10.54
C ILE A 54 -6.86 22.39 -10.78
N LEU A 55 -7.02 21.09 -10.61
CA LEU A 55 -8.30 20.40 -10.70
C LEU A 55 -8.47 19.41 -9.55
N SER A 56 -9.60 19.47 -8.86
CA SER A 56 -9.99 18.47 -7.89
C SER A 56 -10.58 17.27 -8.60
N LEU A 57 -9.98 16.09 -8.39
CA LEU A 57 -10.43 14.85 -9.00
C LEU A 57 -11.56 14.21 -8.16
N LYS A 58 -12.47 13.50 -8.82
CA LYS A 58 -13.58 12.77 -8.17
C LYS A 58 -13.11 11.77 -7.09
N ASP A 59 -11.87 11.35 -7.18
CA ASP A 59 -11.29 10.38 -6.25
C ASP A 59 -10.62 11.02 -5.01
N GLY A 60 -10.67 12.33 -4.89
CA GLY A 60 -10.14 13.11 -3.76
C GLY A 60 -8.72 13.62 -3.95
N ARG A 61 -8.00 13.20 -5.01
CA ARG A 61 -6.69 13.76 -5.35
C ARG A 61 -6.81 15.13 -6.01
N MET A 62 -5.73 15.89 -5.96
CA MET A 62 -5.60 17.14 -6.69
C MET A 62 -4.66 16.93 -7.88
N ALA A 63 -5.10 17.30 -9.08
CA ALA A 63 -4.26 17.34 -10.28
C ALA A 63 -3.78 18.78 -10.50
N ILE A 64 -2.48 18.96 -10.66
CA ILE A 64 -1.82 20.26 -10.81
C ILE A 64 -0.94 20.24 -12.04
N SER A 65 -1.18 21.10 -13.00
CA SER A 65 -0.24 21.30 -14.09
C SER A 65 0.84 22.30 -13.71
N THR A 66 2.08 21.95 -13.95
CA THR A 66 3.25 22.82 -13.90
C THR A 66 3.91 22.86 -15.29
N MET A 67 5.02 23.54 -15.45
CA MET A 67 5.71 23.60 -16.74
C MET A 67 6.06 22.20 -17.26
N GLY A 68 5.30 21.71 -18.25
CA GLY A 68 5.53 20.41 -18.93
C GLY A 68 5.22 19.15 -18.11
N THR A 69 4.58 19.27 -16.96
CA THR A 69 4.33 18.14 -16.05
C THR A 69 2.95 18.22 -15.43
N ILE A 70 2.29 17.07 -15.29
CA ILE A 70 1.08 16.93 -14.50
C ILE A 70 1.46 16.29 -13.17
N ASN A 71 1.21 16.98 -12.09
CA ASN A 71 1.45 16.53 -10.73
C ASN A 71 0.13 16.07 -10.12
N PHE A 72 0.17 14.95 -9.42
CA PHE A 72 -0.96 14.46 -8.63
C PHE A 72 -0.58 14.50 -7.15
N TYR A 73 -1.34 15.23 -6.37
CA TYR A 73 -1.21 15.24 -4.92
C TYR A 73 -2.17 14.23 -4.31
N ASN A 74 -1.64 13.30 -3.53
CA ASN A 74 -2.39 12.16 -2.98
C ASN A 74 -2.56 12.23 -1.45
N GLY A 75 -2.40 13.41 -0.87
CA GLY A 75 -2.46 13.61 0.59
C GLY A 75 -1.13 13.45 1.31
N VAL A 76 -0.15 12.77 0.70
CA VAL A 76 1.19 12.53 1.27
C VAL A 76 2.24 13.38 0.56
N GLY A 77 2.20 13.36 -0.75
CA GLY A 77 3.17 14.00 -1.62
C GLY A 77 2.71 14.00 -3.06
N PHE A 78 3.58 14.48 -3.89
CA PHE A 78 3.36 14.55 -5.32
C PHE A 78 3.97 13.34 -6.02
N TYR A 79 3.29 12.87 -7.04
CA TYR A 79 3.88 12.06 -8.09
C TYR A 79 3.54 12.70 -9.44
N CYS A 80 4.43 12.55 -10.40
CA CYS A 80 4.38 13.30 -11.63
C CYS A 80 4.23 12.37 -12.83
N VAL A 81 3.41 12.78 -13.78
CA VAL A 81 3.38 12.22 -15.13
C VAL A 81 4.10 13.22 -16.03
N HIS A 82 5.31 12.83 -16.47
CA HIS A 82 6.08 13.62 -17.41
C HIS A 82 5.66 13.28 -18.83
N SER A 83 5.50 14.31 -19.68
CA SER A 83 5.30 14.14 -21.11
C SER A 83 6.48 14.75 -21.86
N GLU A 84 7.17 13.95 -22.66
CA GLU A 84 8.16 14.46 -23.60
C GLU A 84 7.46 15.10 -24.82
N ALA A 85 8.16 15.87 -25.62
CA ALA A 85 7.57 16.54 -26.79
C ALA A 85 6.97 15.57 -27.80
N GLN A 86 7.51 14.36 -27.88
CA GLN A 86 7.01 13.28 -28.73
C GLN A 86 5.71 12.62 -28.24
N ASP A 87 5.42 12.75 -26.94
CA ASP A 87 4.24 12.16 -26.31
C ASP A 87 3.03 13.09 -26.38
N ARG A 88 3.20 14.30 -26.91
CA ARG A 88 2.17 15.31 -26.97
C ARG A 88 1.44 15.29 -28.31
N MET A 89 0.16 15.20 -28.25
CA MET A 89 -0.71 15.39 -29.43
C MET A 89 -0.80 16.86 -29.78
N ARG A 90 -1.19 17.16 -31.01
CA ARG A 90 -1.28 18.54 -31.51
C ARG A 90 -2.65 18.88 -32.02
N LEU A 91 -3.12 20.09 -31.70
CA LEU A 91 -4.31 20.72 -32.24
C LEU A 91 -3.90 21.69 -33.36
N SER A 92 -4.64 21.71 -34.44
CA SER A 92 -4.26 22.55 -35.57
C SER A 92 -4.58 24.04 -35.37
N ASN A 93 -5.56 24.38 -34.54
CA ASN A 93 -6.04 25.76 -34.39
C ASN A 93 -5.95 26.37 -32.97
N TYR A 94 -5.79 25.58 -31.90
CA TYR A 94 -5.75 26.11 -30.56
C TYR A 94 -4.43 26.83 -30.24
N ARG A 95 -4.49 28.04 -29.63
CA ARG A 95 -3.34 28.86 -29.23
C ARG A 95 -3.49 29.52 -27.85
N GLY A 96 -4.42 29.06 -27.06
CA GLY A 96 -4.75 29.62 -25.75
C GLY A 96 -3.80 29.22 -24.61
N ASN A 97 -4.17 29.56 -23.40
CA ASN A 97 -3.45 29.25 -22.16
C ASN A 97 -3.67 27.81 -21.71
N TYR A 98 -3.12 27.48 -20.53
CA TYR A 98 -3.30 26.16 -19.92
C TYR A 98 -4.77 25.93 -19.54
N HIS A 99 -5.32 24.78 -19.98
CA HIS A 99 -6.61 24.25 -19.51
C HIS A 99 -6.44 22.81 -19.09
N LEU A 100 -6.98 22.46 -17.94
CA LEU A 100 -6.99 21.11 -17.40
C LEU A 100 -8.43 20.63 -17.28
N TYR A 101 -8.76 19.56 -17.98
CA TYR A 101 -10.11 19.02 -18.03
C TYR A 101 -10.12 17.56 -17.59
N TYR A 102 -11.23 17.14 -17.03
CA TYR A 102 -11.49 15.74 -16.69
C TYR A 102 -12.82 15.31 -17.28
N ASP A 103 -12.80 14.35 -18.18
CA ASP A 103 -14.00 13.91 -18.88
C ASP A 103 -14.69 12.70 -18.22
N ASN A 104 -15.88 12.36 -18.75
CA ASN A 104 -16.71 11.26 -18.26
C ASN A 104 -16.13 9.85 -18.55
N ARG A 105 -15.08 9.74 -19.37
CA ARG A 105 -14.34 8.51 -19.66
C ARG A 105 -13.07 8.35 -18.81
N GLU A 106 -12.96 9.15 -17.78
CA GLU A 106 -11.81 9.16 -16.88
C GLU A 106 -10.50 9.50 -17.58
N ARG A 107 -10.53 10.44 -18.54
CA ARG A 107 -9.33 10.99 -19.17
C ARG A 107 -9.08 12.39 -18.62
N LEU A 108 -7.83 12.67 -18.30
CA LEU A 108 -7.35 13.99 -17.89
C LEU A 108 -6.65 14.63 -19.08
N TRP A 109 -7.17 15.77 -19.52
CA TRP A 109 -6.70 16.52 -20.67
C TRP A 109 -6.02 17.80 -20.24
N LEU A 110 -4.73 17.95 -20.53
CA LEU A 110 -4.02 19.21 -20.39
C LEU A 110 -3.81 19.81 -21.79
N LYS A 111 -4.41 20.96 -22.02
CA LYS A 111 -4.34 21.70 -23.26
C LYS A 111 -3.53 22.99 -23.05
N HIS A 112 -2.52 23.24 -23.88
CA HIS A 112 -1.71 24.44 -23.83
C HIS A 112 -1.14 24.79 -25.20
N ARG A 113 -1.41 26.00 -25.70
CA ARG A 113 -1.06 26.40 -27.06
C ARG A 113 -1.66 25.40 -28.05
N TYR A 114 -0.86 24.78 -28.89
CA TYR A 114 -1.26 23.75 -29.86
C TYR A 114 -0.98 22.32 -29.37
N GLU A 115 -0.59 22.16 -28.12
CA GLU A 115 -0.23 20.85 -27.55
C GLU A 115 -1.31 20.36 -26.61
N VAL A 116 -1.53 19.05 -26.65
CA VAL A 116 -2.42 18.33 -25.75
C VAL A 116 -1.68 17.14 -25.14
N THR A 117 -1.76 17.03 -23.83
CA THR A 117 -1.37 15.85 -23.09
C THR A 117 -2.62 15.17 -22.54
N CYS A 118 -2.79 13.87 -22.81
CA CYS A 118 -3.89 13.08 -22.28
C CYS A 118 -3.36 11.99 -21.35
N VAL A 119 -3.96 11.86 -20.18
CA VAL A 119 -3.68 10.80 -19.22
C VAL A 119 -4.94 9.97 -19.02
N ASP A 120 -4.87 8.67 -19.30
CA ASP A 120 -5.91 7.73 -18.89
C ASP A 120 -5.83 7.50 -17.39
N MET A 121 -6.82 7.94 -16.64
CA MET A 121 -6.84 7.86 -15.18
C MET A 121 -7.15 6.46 -14.65
N ASN A 122 -7.50 5.50 -15.51
CA ASN A 122 -7.63 4.09 -15.10
C ASN A 122 -6.28 3.40 -15.03
N THR A 123 -5.37 3.73 -15.96
CA THR A 123 -4.01 3.18 -16.01
C THR A 123 -2.96 4.14 -15.49
N GLU A 124 -3.29 5.42 -15.35
CA GLU A 124 -2.39 6.55 -15.05
C GLU A 124 -1.21 6.65 -16.04
N GLN A 125 -1.50 6.34 -17.32
CA GLN A 125 -0.53 6.40 -18.40
C GLN A 125 -0.87 7.49 -19.40
N LEU A 126 0.17 8.02 -20.03
CA LEU A 126 0.02 8.95 -21.15
C LEU A 126 -0.56 8.22 -22.37
N ILE A 127 -1.49 8.90 -23.03
CA ILE A 127 -1.98 8.52 -24.36
C ILE A 127 -1.32 9.47 -25.36
N THR A 128 -0.66 8.91 -26.35
CA THR A 128 0.18 9.66 -27.30
C THR A 128 -0.47 9.83 -28.68
N SER A 129 -1.66 9.26 -28.88
CA SER A 129 -2.40 9.34 -30.14
C SER A 129 -3.90 9.59 -29.89
N PHE A 130 -4.48 10.52 -30.64
CA PHE A 130 -5.93 10.74 -30.61
C PHE A 130 -6.72 9.50 -31.03
N ASN A 131 -6.20 8.66 -31.92
CA ASN A 131 -6.87 7.43 -32.35
C ASN A 131 -7.00 6.41 -31.21
N ASP A 132 -6.12 6.47 -30.21
CA ASP A 132 -6.13 5.54 -29.08
C ASP A 132 -7.08 5.99 -27.95
N CYS A 133 -7.44 7.28 -27.93
CA CYS A 133 -8.27 7.83 -26.86
C CYS A 133 -9.65 8.29 -27.32
N ILE A 134 -9.82 8.69 -28.60
CA ILE A 134 -11.07 9.24 -29.09
C ILE A 134 -11.88 8.15 -29.80
N HIS A 135 -13.11 7.94 -29.38
CA HIS A 135 -14.01 6.92 -29.96
C HIS A 135 -14.84 7.45 -31.13
N TYR A 136 -14.48 8.60 -31.68
CA TYR A 136 -15.03 9.17 -32.87
C TYR A 136 -14.15 8.84 -34.09
N PRO A 137 -14.71 8.39 -35.23
CA PRO A 137 -13.92 8.05 -36.40
C PRO A 137 -13.34 9.30 -37.05
N LEU A 138 -12.06 9.55 -36.81
CA LEU A 138 -11.37 10.76 -37.33
C LEU A 138 -11.17 10.70 -38.83
N ASN A 139 -11.10 9.51 -39.45
CA ASN A 139 -10.95 9.31 -40.90
C ASN A 139 -9.82 10.14 -41.54
N GLY A 140 -8.74 10.34 -40.79
CA GLY A 140 -7.59 11.14 -41.22
C GLY A 140 -7.76 12.66 -41.10
N GLN A 141 -8.85 13.14 -40.55
CA GLN A 141 -9.06 14.57 -40.25
C GLN A 141 -8.28 14.97 -38.98
N GLU A 142 -7.74 16.17 -39.01
CA GLU A 142 -7.08 16.76 -37.86
C GLU A 142 -8.12 17.35 -36.89
N ILE A 143 -7.77 17.27 -35.59
CA ILE A 143 -8.54 17.93 -34.55
C ILE A 143 -8.07 19.38 -34.46
N GLU A 144 -8.97 20.31 -34.70
CA GLU A 144 -8.70 21.75 -34.64
C GLU A 144 -8.60 22.21 -33.19
N ASP A 145 -9.56 21.79 -32.37
CA ASP A 145 -9.60 22.09 -30.92
C ASP A 145 -10.45 21.06 -30.17
N LEU A 146 -10.32 21.03 -28.83
CA LEU A 146 -11.13 20.20 -27.95
C LEU A 146 -11.57 20.97 -26.70
N PHE A 147 -12.75 20.61 -26.19
CA PHE A 147 -13.36 21.20 -25.01
C PHE A 147 -14.00 20.11 -24.16
N VAL A 148 -14.11 20.34 -22.85
CA VAL A 148 -14.90 19.49 -21.97
C VAL A 148 -15.89 20.37 -21.25
N ASP A 149 -17.17 20.07 -21.44
CA ASP A 149 -18.24 20.86 -20.82
C ASP A 149 -18.42 20.57 -19.32
N SER A 150 -19.28 21.35 -18.67
CA SER A 150 -19.59 21.19 -17.23
C SER A 150 -20.24 19.85 -16.87
N ASP A 151 -20.77 19.10 -17.86
CA ASP A 151 -21.27 17.74 -17.68
C ASP A 151 -20.17 16.67 -17.93
N SER A 152 -18.90 17.11 -18.09
CA SER A 152 -17.73 16.28 -18.39
C SER A 152 -17.79 15.57 -19.77
N THR A 153 -18.55 16.10 -20.73
CA THR A 153 -18.59 15.57 -22.11
C THR A 153 -17.49 16.18 -22.95
N LEU A 154 -16.75 15.34 -23.69
CA LEU A 154 -15.73 15.79 -24.63
C LEU A 154 -16.37 16.27 -25.95
N TRP A 155 -16.02 17.49 -26.34
CA TRP A 155 -16.36 18.11 -27.61
C TRP A 155 -15.12 18.32 -28.48
N LEU A 156 -15.24 18.04 -29.79
CA LEU A 156 -14.15 18.12 -30.75
C LEU A 156 -14.51 19.07 -31.87
N SER A 157 -13.63 19.99 -32.20
CA SER A 157 -13.72 20.78 -33.41
C SER A 157 -12.96 20.05 -34.53
N ILE A 158 -13.70 19.67 -35.57
CA ILE A 158 -13.18 18.92 -36.72
C ILE A 158 -13.83 19.42 -37.98
N GLY A 159 -13.02 19.91 -38.94
CA GLY A 159 -13.51 20.37 -40.25
C GLY A 159 -14.55 21.47 -40.17
N GLY A 160 -14.39 22.43 -39.26
CA GLY A 160 -15.30 23.55 -39.05
C GLY A 160 -16.63 23.15 -38.39
N LYS A 161 -16.70 22.00 -37.73
CA LYS A 161 -17.89 21.53 -37.01
C LYS A 161 -17.50 21.09 -35.61
N LEU A 162 -18.39 21.37 -34.67
CA LEU A 162 -18.27 20.86 -33.29
C LEU A 162 -19.07 19.57 -33.15
N THR A 163 -18.40 18.50 -32.69
CA THR A 163 -19.02 17.18 -32.51
C THR A 163 -18.68 16.62 -31.14
N ASN A 164 -19.46 15.66 -30.65
CA ASN A 164 -19.14 14.91 -29.45
C ASN A 164 -19.14 13.41 -29.70
N GLU A 165 -18.44 12.66 -28.85
CA GLU A 165 -18.30 11.21 -28.97
C GLU A 165 -19.63 10.47 -28.72
N GLU A 166 -20.49 11.00 -27.85
CA GLU A 166 -21.68 10.29 -27.34
C GLU A 166 -22.89 10.42 -28.22
N GLN A 167 -23.19 11.63 -28.70
CA GLN A 167 -24.44 11.95 -29.36
C GLN A 167 -24.30 12.10 -30.87
N LYS A 168 -23.06 12.07 -31.40
CA LYS A 168 -22.76 12.27 -32.84
C LYS A 168 -23.39 13.52 -33.45
N ILE A 169 -23.56 14.57 -32.62
CA ILE A 169 -24.09 15.85 -33.07
C ILE A 169 -22.97 16.60 -33.79
N ALA A 170 -23.29 17.27 -34.86
CA ALA A 170 -22.39 18.16 -35.58
C ALA A 170 -23.01 19.57 -35.64
N LEU A 171 -22.48 20.49 -34.80
CA LEU A 171 -22.87 21.88 -34.79
C LEU A 171 -21.95 22.67 -35.73
N PRO A 172 -22.47 23.61 -36.53
CA PRO A 172 -21.63 24.48 -37.34
C PRO A 172 -20.84 25.44 -36.43
N ILE A 173 -19.57 25.66 -36.73
CA ILE A 173 -18.71 26.67 -36.11
C ILE A 173 -18.57 27.83 -37.08
N GLN A 174 -18.48 29.06 -36.59
CA GLN A 174 -18.23 30.23 -37.44
C GLN A 174 -16.81 30.17 -38.04
N PRO A 175 -16.69 30.18 -39.37
CA PRO A 175 -15.40 29.89 -40.00
C PRO A 175 -14.30 30.94 -39.85
N VAL A 176 -14.69 32.15 -39.43
CA VAL A 176 -13.76 33.30 -39.28
C VAL A 176 -13.43 33.63 -37.86
N LEU A 177 -14.11 33.02 -36.89
CA LEU A 177 -13.98 33.33 -35.46
C LEU A 177 -13.42 32.12 -34.72
N ASN A 178 -12.50 32.40 -33.82
CA ASN A 178 -12.00 31.33 -32.95
C ASN A 178 -13.03 31.00 -31.86
N LEU A 179 -13.42 29.72 -31.80
CA LEU A 179 -14.19 29.18 -30.70
C LEU A 179 -13.28 29.09 -29.47
N GLN A 180 -13.66 29.70 -28.36
CA GLN A 180 -12.85 29.74 -27.13
C GLN A 180 -13.32 28.78 -26.07
N ASP A 181 -14.64 28.62 -25.92
CA ASP A 181 -15.26 27.75 -24.93
C ASP A 181 -16.56 27.14 -25.48
N VAL A 182 -16.87 25.95 -24.93
CA VAL A 182 -18.12 25.23 -25.18
C VAL A 182 -18.67 24.76 -23.86
N ASP A 183 -19.95 25.05 -23.59
CA ASP A 183 -20.58 24.46 -22.41
C ASP A 183 -22.06 24.15 -22.66
N VAL A 184 -22.67 23.43 -21.77
CA VAL A 184 -24.06 22.98 -21.86
C VAL A 184 -24.85 23.50 -20.67
N CYS A 185 -26.13 23.77 -20.90
CA CYS A 185 -27.09 24.08 -19.84
C CYS A 185 -28.45 23.49 -20.26
N ASP A 186 -28.92 22.49 -19.55
CA ASP A 186 -30.11 21.70 -19.85
C ASP A 186 -30.06 21.09 -21.27
N ASP A 187 -30.99 21.52 -22.14
CA ASP A 187 -31.09 21.10 -23.53
C ASP A 187 -30.34 22.01 -24.51
N LYS A 188 -29.52 22.94 -24.02
CA LYS A 188 -28.80 23.93 -24.81
C LYS A 188 -27.31 23.68 -24.81
N VAL A 189 -26.68 23.89 -25.98
CA VAL A 189 -25.23 23.96 -26.14
C VAL A 189 -24.87 25.40 -26.50
N LEU A 190 -23.93 25.99 -25.78
CA LEU A 190 -23.49 27.35 -25.99
C LEU A 190 -22.05 27.35 -26.51
N LEU A 191 -21.83 28.03 -27.61
CA LEU A 191 -20.53 28.22 -28.27
C LEU A 191 -20.09 29.66 -28.05
N PHE A 192 -18.97 29.84 -27.35
CA PHE A 192 -18.40 31.14 -26.97
C PHE A 192 -17.22 31.49 -27.88
N TYR A 193 -17.36 32.58 -28.66
CA TYR A 193 -16.33 33.00 -29.60
C TYR A 193 -15.50 34.17 -29.10
N GLU A 194 -14.30 34.35 -29.66
CA GLU A 194 -13.29 35.35 -29.24
C GLU A 194 -13.79 36.78 -29.28
N ASN A 195 -14.72 37.09 -30.19
CA ASN A 195 -15.31 38.45 -30.34
C ASN A 195 -16.46 38.73 -29.38
N GLY A 196 -16.74 37.85 -28.41
CA GLY A 196 -17.83 37.98 -27.44
C GLY A 196 -19.17 37.47 -27.95
N MET A 197 -19.27 37.00 -29.17
CA MET A 197 -20.46 36.32 -29.68
C MET A 197 -20.67 34.99 -28.98
N VAL A 198 -21.95 34.68 -28.68
CA VAL A 198 -22.36 33.39 -28.16
C VAL A 198 -23.51 32.86 -29.00
N GLU A 199 -23.33 31.69 -29.59
CA GLU A 199 -24.39 30.98 -30.30
C GLU A 199 -24.96 29.87 -29.41
N VAL A 200 -26.27 29.76 -29.40
CA VAL A 200 -27.01 28.79 -28.60
C VAL A 200 -27.72 27.81 -29.54
N PHE A 201 -27.46 26.52 -29.33
CA PHE A 201 -28.04 25.43 -30.12
C PHE A 201 -28.81 24.46 -29.23
N HIS A 202 -29.78 23.78 -29.82
CA HIS A 202 -30.48 22.71 -29.15
C HIS A 202 -29.62 21.47 -29.08
N ARG A 203 -29.43 20.92 -27.89
CA ARG A 203 -28.51 19.79 -27.65
C ARG A 203 -28.89 18.53 -28.42
N GLN A 204 -30.17 18.26 -28.62
CA GLN A 204 -30.61 16.99 -29.26
C GLN A 204 -30.59 17.02 -30.78
N ASN A 205 -30.93 18.16 -31.41
CA ASN A 205 -31.11 18.26 -32.86
C ASN A 205 -30.19 19.25 -33.56
N GLY A 206 -29.33 19.95 -32.82
CA GLY A 206 -28.39 20.94 -33.37
C GLY A 206 -29.04 22.19 -33.96
N LYS A 207 -30.34 22.45 -33.72
CA LYS A 207 -31.02 23.61 -34.25
C LYS A 207 -30.55 24.88 -33.52
N HIS A 208 -30.19 25.92 -34.29
CA HIS A 208 -29.85 27.23 -33.73
C HIS A 208 -31.06 27.84 -33.03
N ILE A 209 -30.87 28.34 -31.81
CA ILE A 209 -31.88 28.96 -30.96
C ILE A 209 -31.72 30.47 -30.95
N LYS A 210 -30.50 30.96 -30.62
CA LYS A 210 -30.23 32.36 -30.35
C LYS A 210 -28.76 32.71 -30.55
N THR A 211 -28.47 33.93 -30.96
CA THR A 211 -27.16 34.59 -30.90
C THR A 211 -27.23 35.77 -29.97
N THR A 212 -26.24 35.94 -29.08
CA THR A 212 -26.10 37.07 -28.15
C THR A 212 -24.65 37.54 -28.15
N TYR A 213 -24.38 38.75 -27.66
CA TYR A 213 -23.06 39.36 -27.62
C TYR A 213 -22.74 39.85 -26.23
N ALA A 214 -21.58 39.55 -25.74
CA ALA A 214 -21.10 39.95 -24.39
C ALA A 214 -20.78 41.44 -24.29
N TYR A 215 -20.31 42.04 -25.38
CA TYR A 215 -19.97 43.47 -25.49
C TYR A 215 -20.12 43.97 -26.93
N LYS A 216 -19.90 45.27 -27.15
CA LYS A 216 -19.98 45.90 -28.47
C LYS A 216 -18.69 45.65 -29.27
N ASP A 217 -18.80 45.78 -30.59
CA ASP A 217 -17.67 45.57 -31.51
C ASP A 217 -16.44 46.44 -31.18
N GLU A 218 -16.64 47.65 -30.67
CA GLU A 218 -15.55 48.56 -30.27
C GLU A 218 -14.70 48.04 -29.11
N GLU A 219 -15.22 47.09 -28.31
CA GLU A 219 -14.58 46.53 -27.15
C GLU A 219 -13.88 45.18 -27.42
N VAL A 220 -14.07 44.60 -28.63
CA VAL A 220 -13.57 43.26 -28.98
C VAL A 220 -12.05 43.19 -28.81
N GLU A 221 -11.31 44.19 -29.28
CA GLU A 221 -9.81 44.21 -29.19
C GLU A 221 -9.33 44.26 -27.75
N LYS A 222 -10.15 44.76 -26.80
CA LYS A 222 -9.77 44.84 -25.39
C LYS A 222 -9.81 43.47 -24.69
N TYR A 223 -10.67 42.51 -25.20
CA TYR A 223 -11.02 41.30 -24.45
C TYR A 223 -10.91 40.01 -25.28
N ASN A 224 -10.11 39.99 -26.40
CA ASN A 224 -10.04 38.89 -27.34
C ASN A 224 -8.87 37.90 -27.12
N SER A 225 -8.14 38.02 -26.00
CA SER A 225 -6.92 37.22 -25.80
C SER A 225 -7.20 35.84 -25.20
N SER A 226 -7.94 35.76 -24.11
CA SER A 226 -8.28 34.49 -23.45
C SER A 226 -9.65 34.57 -22.77
N SER A 227 -10.24 33.39 -22.63
CA SER A 227 -11.53 33.21 -21.95
C SER A 227 -11.41 32.16 -20.85
N VAL A 228 -12.17 32.35 -19.76
CA VAL A 228 -12.41 31.34 -18.73
C VAL A 228 -13.90 31.31 -18.44
N LEU A 229 -14.51 30.13 -18.49
CA LEU A 229 -15.94 29.97 -18.31
C LEU A 229 -16.24 29.16 -17.06
N LEU A 230 -17.28 29.55 -16.33
CA LEU A 230 -17.81 28.84 -15.17
C LEU A 230 -19.34 28.83 -15.21
N ARG A 231 -19.96 27.66 -15.25
CA ARG A 231 -21.40 27.48 -15.13
C ARG A 231 -21.81 27.42 -13.67
N VAL A 232 -22.82 28.19 -13.29
CA VAL A 232 -23.45 28.14 -11.98
C VAL A 232 -24.99 28.19 -12.17
N GLY A 233 -25.61 27.03 -12.06
CA GLY A 233 -27.03 26.87 -12.39
C GLY A 233 -27.36 27.30 -13.82
N HIS A 234 -28.28 28.21 -14.00
CA HIS A 234 -28.69 28.79 -15.29
C HIS A 234 -27.90 30.05 -15.68
N SER A 235 -26.73 30.25 -15.09
CA SER A 235 -25.87 31.40 -15.41
C SER A 235 -24.46 30.94 -15.77
N PHE A 236 -23.90 31.61 -16.78
CA PHE A 236 -22.48 31.48 -17.11
C PHE A 236 -21.74 32.73 -16.64
N TYR A 237 -20.69 32.51 -15.87
CA TYR A 237 -19.73 33.54 -15.52
C TYR A 237 -18.55 33.39 -16.47
N GLN A 238 -18.18 34.48 -17.13
CA GLN A 238 -17.11 34.48 -18.09
C GLN A 238 -16.11 35.58 -17.78
N ILE A 239 -14.85 35.20 -17.65
CA ILE A 239 -13.71 36.09 -17.69
C ILE A 239 -13.26 36.22 -19.13
N ARG A 240 -12.97 37.45 -19.55
CA ARG A 240 -12.30 37.75 -20.80
C ARG A 240 -11.12 38.66 -20.53
N ASN A 241 -9.95 38.26 -21.06
CA ASN A 241 -8.73 39.04 -20.99
C ASN A 241 -8.35 39.62 -22.35
N GLY A 242 -7.59 40.70 -22.33
CA GLY A 242 -6.98 41.32 -23.49
C GLY A 242 -5.71 42.06 -23.11
N ARG A 243 -5.27 42.99 -23.95
CA ARG A 243 -4.03 43.74 -23.69
C ARG A 243 -4.15 44.71 -22.50
N GLY A 244 -3.81 44.21 -21.28
CA GLY A 244 -3.86 45.02 -20.05
C GLY A 244 -5.27 45.29 -19.52
N HIS A 245 -6.28 44.55 -19.98
CA HIS A 245 -7.66 44.68 -19.53
C HIS A 245 -8.28 43.33 -19.29
N ALA A 246 -9.15 43.23 -18.31
CA ALA A 246 -10.00 42.06 -18.06
C ALA A 246 -11.40 42.47 -17.69
N ILE A 247 -12.37 41.65 -18.03
CA ILE A 247 -13.78 41.83 -17.70
C ILE A 247 -14.33 40.48 -17.17
N LEU A 248 -15.10 40.57 -16.07
CA LEU A 248 -15.94 39.49 -15.60
C LEU A 248 -17.40 39.83 -15.91
N GLN A 249 -18.08 38.92 -16.58
CA GLN A 249 -19.48 39.09 -16.98
C GLN A 249 -20.29 37.86 -16.60
N ARG A 250 -21.61 38.07 -16.41
CA ARG A 250 -22.58 37.00 -16.19
C ARG A 250 -23.59 36.97 -17.33
N LEU A 251 -23.75 35.84 -17.99
CA LEU A 251 -24.84 35.56 -18.93
C LEU A 251 -25.92 34.77 -18.21
N ASN A 252 -27.15 35.26 -18.24
CA ASN A 252 -28.32 34.47 -17.85
C ASN A 252 -28.87 33.71 -19.06
N VAL A 253 -28.94 32.37 -18.98
CA VAL A 253 -29.31 31.48 -20.11
C VAL A 253 -30.82 31.56 -20.44
N ASP A 254 -31.65 31.96 -19.50
CA ASP A 254 -33.09 32.03 -19.69
C ASP A 254 -33.49 33.34 -20.43
N THR A 255 -32.80 34.42 -20.11
CA THR A 255 -33.07 35.76 -20.70
C THR A 255 -32.11 36.16 -21.80
N TYR A 256 -30.95 35.45 -21.89
CA TYR A 256 -29.83 35.79 -22.80
C TYR A 256 -29.25 37.20 -22.55
N GLN A 257 -29.39 37.72 -21.31
CA GLN A 257 -28.88 39.03 -20.95
C GLN A 257 -27.52 38.91 -20.28
N TRP A 258 -26.63 39.83 -20.65
CA TRP A 258 -25.32 39.99 -20.06
C TRP A 258 -25.31 41.06 -18.99
N LYS A 259 -24.58 40.80 -17.89
CA LYS A 259 -24.28 41.79 -16.84
C LYS A 259 -22.78 41.81 -16.58
N THR A 260 -22.15 42.98 -16.69
CA THR A 260 -20.77 43.20 -16.28
C THR A 260 -20.70 43.27 -14.74
N LEU A 261 -19.81 42.50 -14.16
CA LEU A 261 -19.62 42.40 -12.70
C LEU A 261 -18.34 43.13 -12.26
N LEU A 262 -17.23 42.93 -13.00
CA LEU A 262 -15.92 43.50 -12.69
C LEU A 262 -15.18 43.88 -13.98
N THR A 263 -14.46 45.01 -13.93
CA THR A 263 -13.47 45.36 -14.95
C THR A 263 -12.14 45.67 -14.27
N CYS A 264 -11.02 45.14 -14.79
CA CYS A 264 -9.67 45.33 -14.26
C CYS A 264 -8.70 45.80 -15.34
N GLN A 265 -7.58 46.42 -14.91
CA GLN A 265 -6.49 46.79 -15.79
C GLN A 265 -5.33 45.77 -15.78
N TYR A 266 -5.64 44.52 -15.37
CA TYR A 266 -4.74 43.38 -15.34
C TYR A 266 -5.56 42.10 -15.50
N SER A 267 -4.87 41.00 -15.75
CA SER A 267 -5.52 39.72 -16.04
C SER A 267 -6.24 39.13 -14.84
N LEU A 268 -7.41 38.54 -15.10
CA LEU A 268 -8.11 37.60 -14.24
C LEU A 268 -7.89 36.20 -14.80
N ASN A 269 -7.38 35.27 -13.96
CA ASN A 269 -6.74 34.09 -14.50
C ASN A 269 -7.62 32.84 -14.50
N ASN A 270 -8.52 32.69 -13.51
CA ASN A 270 -9.38 31.49 -13.37
C ASN A 270 -10.61 31.83 -12.51
N MET A 271 -11.52 30.87 -12.32
CA MET A 271 -12.67 30.97 -11.41
C MET A 271 -12.96 29.61 -10.77
N ALA A 272 -13.35 29.60 -9.50
CA ALA A 272 -13.93 28.45 -8.84
C ALA A 272 -15.07 28.86 -7.91
N LEU A 273 -16.14 28.07 -7.88
CA LEU A 273 -17.28 28.24 -7.00
C LEU A 273 -17.13 27.45 -5.71
N TYR A 274 -17.35 28.12 -4.58
CA TYR A 274 -17.48 27.47 -3.29
C TYR A 274 -18.46 28.23 -2.37
N ASN A 275 -19.41 27.53 -1.79
CA ASN A 275 -20.41 28.10 -0.86
C ASN A 275 -21.05 29.41 -1.37
N ASP A 276 -21.54 29.41 -2.60
CA ASP A 276 -22.16 30.59 -3.28
C ASP A 276 -21.24 31.81 -3.48
N GLN A 277 -19.95 31.62 -3.31
CA GLN A 277 -18.90 32.60 -3.61
C GLN A 277 -18.04 32.13 -4.79
N ILE A 278 -17.74 33.03 -5.70
CA ILE A 278 -16.83 32.80 -6.81
C ILE A 278 -15.48 33.43 -6.49
N TYR A 279 -14.45 32.61 -6.39
CA TYR A 279 -13.06 33.03 -6.19
C TYR A 279 -12.39 33.24 -7.54
N ILE A 280 -11.73 34.34 -7.71
CA ILE A 280 -11.20 34.80 -9.00
C ILE A 280 -9.74 35.23 -8.82
N PRO A 281 -8.80 34.37 -9.11
CA PRO A 281 -7.37 34.67 -9.15
C PRO A 281 -7.02 35.77 -10.12
N SER A 282 -6.05 36.59 -9.75
CA SER A 282 -5.59 37.72 -10.56
C SER A 282 -4.06 37.87 -10.50
N ALA A 283 -3.51 38.76 -11.30
CA ALA A 283 -2.10 39.13 -11.24
C ALA A 283 -1.69 39.76 -9.89
N TYR A 284 -2.65 40.24 -9.12
CA TYR A 284 -2.46 40.83 -7.78
C TYR A 284 -3.45 40.22 -6.82
N GLY A 285 -3.09 39.05 -6.21
CA GLY A 285 -3.97 38.38 -5.28
C GLY A 285 -5.21 37.76 -5.92
N TYR A 286 -6.38 37.90 -5.28
CA TYR A 286 -7.63 37.30 -5.76
C TYR A 286 -8.85 38.13 -5.36
N TYR A 287 -9.94 37.98 -6.13
CA TYR A 287 -11.23 38.53 -5.82
C TYR A 287 -12.18 37.45 -5.31
N ILE A 288 -13.15 37.87 -4.51
CA ILE A 288 -14.29 37.03 -4.08
C ILE A 288 -15.57 37.76 -4.51
N TYR A 289 -16.33 37.14 -5.40
CA TYR A 289 -17.67 37.61 -5.76
C TYR A 289 -18.72 36.86 -4.95
N HIS A 290 -19.50 37.60 -4.16
CA HIS A 290 -20.61 37.11 -3.37
C HIS A 290 -21.88 37.15 -4.19
N LYS A 291 -22.43 35.99 -4.56
CA LYS A 291 -23.61 35.90 -5.43
C LYS A 291 -24.87 36.50 -4.84
N ASP A 292 -25.06 36.33 -3.54
CA ASP A 292 -26.29 36.78 -2.83
C ASP A 292 -26.37 38.31 -2.70
N SER A 293 -25.25 38.93 -2.35
CA SER A 293 -25.13 40.37 -2.19
C SER A 293 -24.72 41.10 -3.48
N GLU A 294 -24.27 40.37 -4.50
CA GLU A 294 -23.64 40.87 -5.73
C GLU A 294 -22.47 41.84 -5.45
N THR A 295 -21.74 41.62 -4.34
CA THR A 295 -20.57 42.41 -3.95
C THR A 295 -19.29 41.71 -4.33
N ILE A 296 -18.22 42.49 -4.51
CA ILE A 296 -16.88 41.99 -4.81
C ILE A 296 -15.90 42.51 -3.77
N GLU A 297 -15.14 41.62 -3.21
CA GLU A 297 -14.03 41.90 -2.32
C GLU A 297 -12.70 41.59 -3.03
N HIS A 298 -11.64 42.34 -2.75
CA HIS A 298 -10.32 42.15 -3.28
C HIS A 298 -9.31 41.95 -2.16
N SER A 299 -8.55 40.86 -2.24
CA SER A 299 -7.41 40.59 -1.39
C SER A 299 -6.13 40.67 -2.21
N GLU A 300 -5.43 41.81 -2.12
CA GLU A 300 -4.20 42.04 -2.90
C GLU A 300 -3.03 41.18 -2.42
N ASP A 301 -3.03 40.82 -1.15
CA ASP A 301 -2.02 39.94 -0.55
C ASP A 301 -2.66 38.76 0.17
N VAL A 302 -1.89 37.72 0.37
CA VAL A 302 -2.28 36.52 1.11
C VAL A 302 -1.52 36.43 2.43
N GLY A 303 -2.26 36.22 3.53
CA GLY A 303 -1.66 35.95 4.84
C GLY A 303 -1.09 34.52 4.87
N LEU A 304 0.11 34.35 5.40
CA LEU A 304 0.74 33.04 5.56
C LEU A 304 0.66 32.57 7.01
N LEU A 305 0.70 31.25 7.20
CA LEU A 305 0.67 30.65 8.56
C LEU A 305 1.83 31.09 9.46
N ASN A 306 2.95 31.55 8.88
CA ASN A 306 4.06 32.10 9.63
C ASN A 306 3.91 33.59 10.00
N GLY A 307 2.72 34.17 9.84
CA GLY A 307 2.42 35.58 10.14
C GLY A 307 2.84 36.56 9.04
N SER A 308 3.60 36.15 8.03
CA SER A 308 4.00 37.04 6.93
C SER A 308 2.86 37.21 5.91
N ARG A 309 2.96 38.27 5.10
CA ARG A 309 2.06 38.52 3.98
C ARG A 309 2.81 38.39 2.65
N MET A 310 2.12 37.89 1.66
CA MET A 310 2.70 37.64 0.33
C MET A 310 1.85 38.29 -0.76
N ILE A 311 2.48 39.14 -1.57
CA ILE A 311 1.92 39.61 -2.83
C ILE A 311 2.45 38.71 -3.93
N THR A 312 1.58 38.11 -4.69
CA THR A 312 1.94 37.18 -5.77
C THR A 312 0.85 37.07 -6.82
N ASP A 313 1.28 36.76 -8.05
CA ASP A 313 0.38 36.39 -9.13
C ASP A 313 -0.22 35.02 -8.83
N ILE A 314 -1.53 34.93 -8.87
CA ILE A 314 -2.26 33.70 -8.68
C ILE A 314 -2.89 33.28 -10.02
N ASN A 315 -2.44 32.13 -10.55
CA ASN A 315 -2.88 31.64 -11.85
C ASN A 315 -4.21 30.88 -11.80
N THR A 316 -4.45 30.17 -10.71
CA THR A 316 -5.56 29.23 -10.63
C THR A 316 -6.05 29.04 -9.20
N VAL A 317 -7.32 28.65 -9.08
CA VAL A 317 -7.92 28.28 -7.79
C VAL A 317 -8.77 27.03 -7.96
N ALA A 318 -8.76 26.17 -6.97
CA ALA A 318 -9.66 25.01 -6.87
C ALA A 318 -9.96 24.72 -5.40
N PHE A 319 -11.02 23.97 -5.17
CA PHE A 319 -11.39 23.50 -3.84
C PHE A 319 -11.27 21.98 -3.79
N ASP A 320 -10.70 21.48 -2.72
CA ASP A 320 -10.73 20.04 -2.46
C ASP A 320 -12.13 19.59 -1.99
N HIS A 321 -12.32 18.29 -1.88
CA HIS A 321 -13.60 17.69 -1.48
C HIS A 321 -14.05 18.06 -0.04
N GLN A 322 -13.16 18.63 0.76
CA GLN A 322 -13.43 19.10 2.12
C GLN A 322 -13.67 20.62 2.18
N GLY A 323 -13.50 21.33 1.05
CA GLY A 323 -13.63 22.78 0.94
C GLY A 323 -12.35 23.54 1.28
N GLY A 324 -11.21 22.87 1.39
CA GLY A 324 -9.91 23.54 1.44
C GLY A 324 -9.61 24.23 0.11
N ILE A 325 -9.10 25.45 0.18
CA ILE A 325 -8.76 26.24 -1.01
C ILE A 325 -7.32 26.00 -1.42
N TRP A 326 -7.13 25.71 -2.70
CA TRP A 326 -5.84 25.55 -3.36
C TRP A 326 -5.67 26.63 -4.39
N MET A 327 -4.59 27.39 -4.32
CA MET A 327 -4.26 28.41 -5.30
C MET A 327 -2.88 28.12 -5.89
N GLY A 328 -2.78 28.14 -7.21
CA GLY A 328 -1.53 28.02 -7.94
C GLY A 328 -0.94 29.39 -8.23
N THR A 329 0.35 29.58 -7.96
CA THR A 329 1.06 30.82 -8.23
C THR A 329 2.05 30.66 -9.37
N GLU A 330 2.45 31.78 -9.97
CA GLU A 330 3.41 31.78 -11.08
C GLU A 330 4.82 31.31 -10.66
N ARG A 331 5.25 31.55 -9.42
CA ARG A 331 6.64 31.30 -9.02
C ARG A 331 6.82 30.80 -7.59
N ARG A 332 5.77 30.70 -6.81
CA ARG A 332 5.82 30.37 -5.38
C ARG A 332 5.27 28.98 -5.04
N GLY A 333 4.85 28.22 -6.04
CA GLY A 333 4.21 26.93 -5.87
C GLY A 333 2.70 27.07 -5.60
N LEU A 334 2.20 26.27 -4.70
CA LEU A 334 0.81 26.23 -4.30
C LEU A 334 0.62 26.91 -2.95
N LEU A 335 -0.49 27.59 -2.80
CA LEU A 335 -1.00 28.12 -1.54
C LEU A 335 -2.21 27.26 -1.14
N TYR A 336 -2.16 26.70 0.05
CA TYR A 336 -3.25 25.90 0.61
C TYR A 336 -3.78 26.53 1.89
N SER A 337 -5.09 26.74 1.96
CA SER A 337 -5.77 27.13 3.18
C SER A 337 -6.89 26.15 3.51
N LYS A 338 -7.03 25.83 4.77
CA LYS A 338 -8.10 24.97 5.28
C LYS A 338 -9.48 25.59 5.03
N PRO A 339 -10.56 24.77 4.97
CA PRO A 339 -11.92 25.27 4.76
C PRO A 339 -12.42 26.20 5.90
N LEU A 340 -11.85 26.05 7.07
CA LEU A 340 -12.13 26.88 8.23
C LEU A 340 -10.87 27.64 8.60
N THR A 341 -11.00 28.95 8.80
CA THR A 341 -9.91 29.77 9.34
C THR A 341 -9.54 29.25 10.72
N SER A 342 -8.24 29.12 10.98
CA SER A 342 -7.79 28.80 12.32
C SER A 342 -8.25 29.92 13.28
N PRO A 343 -9.00 29.61 14.34
CA PRO A 343 -9.37 30.60 15.33
C PRO A 343 -8.23 30.94 16.28
N PHE A 344 -7.08 30.25 16.18
CA PHE A 344 -5.90 30.54 16.99
C PHE A 344 -5.10 31.67 16.36
N ILE A 345 -4.75 32.64 17.19
CA ILE A 345 -3.82 33.71 16.86
C ILE A 345 -2.60 33.54 17.77
N ALA A 346 -1.44 33.30 17.17
CA ALA A 346 -0.17 33.25 17.88
C ALA A 346 0.52 34.61 17.76
N TYR A 347 0.75 35.23 18.89
CA TYR A 347 1.45 36.52 19.03
C TYR A 347 2.87 36.26 19.49
N THR A 348 3.84 36.87 18.87
CA THR A 348 5.25 36.89 19.28
C THR A 348 5.46 37.97 20.36
N TRP A 349 6.58 37.94 21.05
CA TRP A 349 6.91 38.97 22.03
C TRP A 349 7.15 40.38 21.43
N ASP A 350 7.23 40.49 20.12
CA ASP A 350 7.28 41.76 19.40
C ASP A 350 5.89 42.38 19.22
N ASP A 351 4.82 41.59 19.43
CA ASP A 351 3.45 42.05 19.32
C ASP A 351 2.98 42.66 20.65
N HIS A 352 2.34 43.84 20.56
CA HIS A 352 1.81 44.55 21.71
C HIS A 352 0.79 43.69 22.48
N GLU A 353 -0.05 42.94 21.81
CA GLU A 353 -1.08 42.08 22.36
C GLU A 353 -0.47 40.97 23.23
N ALA A 354 0.67 40.41 22.86
CA ALA A 354 1.36 39.40 23.68
C ALA A 354 1.74 39.98 25.06
N LEU A 355 2.31 41.20 25.06
CA LEU A 355 2.71 41.87 26.27
C LEU A 355 1.49 42.24 27.15
N GLU A 356 0.39 42.69 26.52
CA GLU A 356 -0.86 42.99 27.26
C GLU A 356 -1.45 41.75 27.91
N TYR A 357 -1.55 40.63 27.18
CA TYR A 357 -2.06 39.37 27.73
C TYR A 357 -1.20 38.83 28.87
N ALA A 358 0.12 38.86 28.70
CA ALA A 358 1.04 38.46 29.77
C ALA A 358 0.89 39.32 31.04
N ALA A 359 0.80 40.66 30.88
CA ALA A 359 0.58 41.60 31.98
C ALA A 359 -0.81 41.41 32.63
N GLU A 360 -1.84 41.04 31.85
CA GLU A 360 -3.15 40.71 32.40
C GLU A 360 -3.10 39.44 33.25
N MET A 361 -2.41 38.38 32.82
CA MET A 361 -2.18 37.17 33.59
C MET A 361 -1.45 37.49 34.91
N ASP A 362 -0.42 38.34 34.85
CA ASP A 362 0.34 38.74 36.07
C ASP A 362 -0.53 39.51 37.06
N ARG A 363 -1.38 40.42 36.54
CA ARG A 363 -2.37 41.16 37.43
C ARG A 363 -3.40 40.22 38.04
N LEU A 364 -3.77 39.15 37.39
CA LEU A 364 -4.67 38.12 37.92
C LEU A 364 -3.97 37.12 38.84
N GLY A 365 -2.66 37.27 39.07
CA GLY A 365 -1.87 36.36 39.90
C GLY A 365 -1.62 34.98 39.26
N ILE A 366 -1.81 34.88 37.96
CA ILE A 366 -1.57 33.66 37.20
C ILE A 366 -0.06 33.57 36.92
N SER A 367 0.70 32.96 37.82
CA SER A 367 2.13 32.77 37.67
C SER A 367 2.45 31.39 37.11
N SER A 368 3.56 31.29 36.39
CA SER A 368 4.11 29.98 36.00
C SER A 368 4.52 29.22 37.29
N SER A 369 3.90 28.08 37.56
CA SER A 369 4.32 27.20 38.64
C SER A 369 5.67 26.59 38.31
N ALA A 370 6.64 26.73 39.24
CA ALA A 370 7.88 25.98 39.15
C ALA A 370 7.60 24.45 39.09
N TYR A 371 8.44 23.68 38.45
CA TYR A 371 8.32 22.22 38.38
C TYR A 371 7.99 21.63 39.76
N SER A 372 6.87 20.95 39.86
CA SER A 372 6.47 20.25 41.05
C SER A 372 7.41 19.08 41.31
N LYS A 373 7.87 18.98 42.55
CA LYS A 373 8.71 17.85 43.03
C LYS A 373 8.05 16.45 42.86
N ARG A 374 6.76 16.42 42.48
CA ARG A 374 5.97 15.17 42.28
C ARG A 374 5.55 14.90 40.83
N GLY A 375 6.08 15.65 39.84
CA GLY A 375 5.71 15.49 38.43
C GLY A 375 4.30 16.02 38.07
N ILE A 376 3.68 16.81 38.94
CA ILE A 376 2.42 17.52 38.70
C ILE A 376 2.76 18.92 38.20
N ASN A 377 2.36 19.26 36.97
CA ASN A 377 2.62 20.55 36.37
C ASN A 377 1.48 21.54 36.60
N THR A 378 0.24 21.07 36.66
CA THR A 378 -0.94 21.89 36.84
C THR A 378 -2.11 21.07 37.37
N ASN A 379 -3.10 21.75 37.97
CA ASN A 379 -4.39 21.15 38.29
C ASN A 379 -5.52 22.15 38.00
N TYR A 380 -6.69 21.62 37.68
CA TYR A 380 -7.87 22.40 37.38
C TYR A 380 -9.13 21.66 37.82
N THR A 381 -10.01 22.35 38.54
CA THR A 381 -11.32 21.78 38.88
C THR A 381 -12.36 22.41 37.96
N ASP A 382 -13.03 21.60 37.18
CA ASP A 382 -14.02 22.07 36.20
C ASP A 382 -15.39 22.38 36.87
N SER A 383 -16.31 22.93 36.06
CA SER A 383 -17.66 23.31 36.53
C SER A 383 -18.52 22.12 37.00
N ARG A 384 -18.12 20.86 36.67
CA ARG A 384 -18.75 19.62 37.13
C ARG A 384 -18.22 19.17 38.50
N GLY A 385 -17.16 19.81 39.00
CA GLY A 385 -16.44 19.43 40.21
C GLY A 385 -15.42 18.31 39.94
N TRP A 386 -15.07 18.00 38.70
CA TRP A 386 -14.03 17.05 38.37
C TRP A 386 -12.65 17.67 38.46
N LEU A 387 -11.71 16.97 39.09
CA LEU A 387 -10.34 17.41 39.19
C LEU A 387 -9.52 16.83 38.00
N TRP A 388 -8.92 17.75 37.29
CA TRP A 388 -7.98 17.44 36.20
C TRP A 388 -6.56 17.75 36.67
N VAL A 389 -5.64 16.80 36.51
CA VAL A 389 -4.24 16.93 36.93
C VAL A 389 -3.33 16.70 35.76
N GLY A 390 -2.64 17.77 35.33
CA GLY A 390 -1.63 17.70 34.28
C GLY A 390 -0.29 17.23 34.82
N THR A 391 0.27 16.20 34.26
CA THR A 391 1.51 15.57 34.68
C THR A 391 2.50 15.46 33.52
N ASN A 392 3.71 14.97 33.79
CA ASN A 392 4.70 14.60 32.77
C ASN A 392 4.35 13.30 32.04
N ASN A 393 3.30 12.58 32.44
CA ASN A 393 2.89 11.30 31.88
C ASN A 393 1.37 11.24 31.61
N GLY A 394 0.84 12.29 31.05
CA GLY A 394 -0.56 12.42 30.65
C GLY A 394 -1.39 13.31 31.58
N LEU A 395 -2.64 13.46 31.16
CA LEU A 395 -3.69 14.18 31.88
C LEU A 395 -4.51 13.18 32.70
N GLN A 396 -4.53 13.35 34.00
CA GLN A 396 -5.30 12.53 34.96
C GLN A 396 -6.64 13.16 35.28
N LEU A 397 -7.69 12.37 35.26
CA LEU A 397 -9.05 12.77 35.59
C LEU A 397 -9.51 12.08 36.89
N PHE A 398 -10.00 12.87 37.85
CA PHE A 398 -10.62 12.38 39.08
C PHE A 398 -12.04 12.96 39.19
N LYS A 399 -13.05 12.08 39.06
CA LYS A 399 -14.45 12.52 39.13
C LYS A 399 -14.97 12.72 40.57
N LYS A 400 -14.43 11.97 41.51
CA LYS A 400 -14.80 12.01 42.94
C LYS A 400 -13.59 11.90 43.90
N GLY A 401 -12.37 11.78 43.36
CA GLY A 401 -11.14 11.55 44.11
C GLY A 401 -10.33 12.82 44.37
N LYS A 402 -9.21 12.67 45.06
CA LYS A 402 -8.20 13.72 45.28
C LYS A 402 -6.93 13.40 44.52
N ALA A 403 -6.16 14.42 44.20
CA ALA A 403 -4.85 14.23 43.57
C ALA A 403 -3.96 13.36 44.48
N GLY A 404 -3.41 12.28 43.92
CA GLY A 404 -2.60 11.29 44.64
C GLY A 404 -3.29 9.95 44.90
N GLU A 405 -4.58 9.85 44.63
CA GLU A 405 -5.33 8.58 44.56
C GLU A 405 -5.23 8.00 43.13
N MET A 406 -5.90 6.87 42.90
CA MET A 406 -5.94 6.28 41.55
C MET A 406 -6.89 7.09 40.66
N PRO A 407 -6.44 7.63 39.49
CA PRO A 407 -7.30 8.42 38.62
C PRO A 407 -8.36 7.53 37.96
N ASP A 408 -9.57 8.07 37.74
CA ASP A 408 -10.63 7.43 36.99
C ASP A 408 -10.23 7.19 35.50
N THR A 409 -9.42 8.09 34.94
CA THR A 409 -8.95 8.02 33.56
C THR A 409 -7.61 8.74 33.43
N VAL A 410 -6.72 8.22 32.62
CA VAL A 410 -5.49 8.90 32.20
C VAL A 410 -5.52 9.06 30.69
N LEU A 411 -5.40 10.30 30.23
CA LEU A 411 -5.33 10.61 28.80
C LEU A 411 -3.87 10.87 28.41
N ARG A 412 -3.44 10.25 27.34
CA ARG A 412 -2.08 10.30 26.79
C ARG A 412 -2.12 10.52 25.28
N ILE A 413 -0.99 10.36 24.62
CA ILE A 413 -0.91 10.36 23.15
C ILE A 413 -1.80 9.25 22.57
N SER A 414 -1.87 8.08 23.20
CA SER A 414 -2.74 6.97 22.79
C SER A 414 -4.22 7.32 22.73
N GLU A 415 -4.66 8.27 23.55
CA GLU A 415 -6.04 8.76 23.59
C GLU A 415 -6.25 10.04 22.76
N GLY A 416 -5.19 10.59 22.13
CA GLY A 416 -5.28 11.69 21.18
C GLY A 416 -4.60 13.00 21.63
N LEU A 417 -3.89 13.03 22.75
CA LEU A 417 -3.06 14.19 23.10
C LEU A 417 -1.85 14.30 22.16
N LEU A 418 -1.40 15.52 21.86
CA LEU A 418 -0.19 15.74 21.05
C LEU A 418 1.10 15.38 21.79
N ASN A 419 1.09 15.50 23.13
CA ASN A 419 2.22 15.15 23.96
C ASN A 419 1.73 14.73 25.36
N ASN A 420 2.49 13.85 26.01
CA ASN A 420 2.15 13.38 27.36
C ASN A 420 2.45 14.41 28.46
N VAL A 421 3.29 15.41 28.20
CA VAL A 421 3.61 16.45 29.18
C VAL A 421 2.56 17.55 29.09
N VAL A 422 1.70 17.63 30.13
CA VAL A 422 0.60 18.58 30.21
C VAL A 422 0.99 19.75 31.09
N HIS A 423 0.88 20.98 30.56
CA HIS A 423 1.35 22.19 31.21
C HIS A 423 0.23 23.09 31.77
N SER A 424 -0.88 23.22 31.06
CA SER A 424 -1.99 24.07 31.48
C SER A 424 -3.34 23.48 31.09
N ILE A 425 -4.37 23.75 31.88
CA ILE A 425 -5.71 23.18 31.70
C ILE A 425 -6.73 24.29 31.97
N ILE A 426 -7.76 24.39 31.12
CA ILE A 426 -8.86 25.35 31.33
C ILE A 426 -10.15 24.83 30.69
N GLU A 427 -11.29 25.22 31.24
CA GLU A 427 -12.62 24.89 30.73
C GLU A 427 -13.20 26.06 29.93
N ASP A 428 -13.80 25.76 28.76
CA ASP A 428 -14.53 26.71 27.94
C ASP A 428 -16.01 26.86 28.40
N ASP A 429 -16.76 27.78 27.76
CA ASP A 429 -18.17 28.01 28.06
C ASP A 429 -19.08 26.82 27.65
N LYS A 430 -18.62 25.98 26.73
CA LYS A 430 -19.28 24.72 26.30
C LYS A 430 -18.91 23.52 27.16
N LYS A 431 -18.15 23.75 28.26
CA LYS A 431 -17.67 22.75 29.21
C LYS A 431 -16.70 21.72 28.60
N ASN A 432 -15.99 22.07 27.51
CA ASN A 432 -14.87 21.28 27.04
C ASN A 432 -13.60 21.69 27.78
N ILE A 433 -12.66 20.75 27.87
CA ILE A 433 -11.38 20.99 28.56
C ILE A 433 -10.29 21.23 27.53
N TRP A 434 -9.67 22.39 27.61
CA TRP A 434 -8.54 22.80 26.79
C TRP A 434 -7.23 22.56 27.55
N ILE A 435 -6.25 22.00 26.85
CA ILE A 435 -5.02 21.45 27.43
C ILE A 435 -3.83 21.93 26.61
N CYS A 436 -2.86 22.55 27.28
CA CYS A 436 -1.55 22.83 26.68
C CYS A 436 -0.58 21.70 26.97
N THR A 437 0.18 21.33 25.99
CA THR A 437 1.22 20.30 26.09
C THR A 437 2.59 20.85 25.69
N SER A 438 3.64 20.04 25.75
CA SER A 438 4.95 20.41 25.18
C SER A 438 4.96 20.49 23.64
N ASN A 439 3.85 20.16 22.98
CA ASN A 439 3.73 20.20 21.53
C ASN A 439 2.28 20.50 21.12
N GLY A 440 1.87 21.76 21.27
CA GLY A 440 0.56 22.22 20.84
C GLY A 440 -0.55 22.13 21.90
N ILE A 441 -1.80 22.32 21.44
CA ILE A 441 -3.01 22.43 22.25
C ILE A 441 -3.96 21.28 21.89
N SER A 442 -4.60 20.71 22.92
CA SER A 442 -5.65 19.69 22.76
C SER A 442 -6.96 20.15 23.41
N CYS A 443 -8.09 19.77 22.85
CA CYS A 443 -9.42 20.00 23.40
C CYS A 443 -10.12 18.67 23.64
N CYS A 444 -10.49 18.39 24.88
CA CYS A 444 -11.30 17.24 25.26
C CYS A 444 -12.78 17.60 25.24
N ALA A 445 -13.52 17.05 24.30
CA ALA A 445 -14.97 17.15 24.26
C ALA A 445 -15.59 16.14 25.25
N ILE A 446 -16.41 16.68 26.15
CA ILE A 446 -17.07 15.88 27.20
C ILE A 446 -18.55 15.79 26.89
N ARG A 447 -19.06 14.57 26.70
CA ARG A 447 -20.47 14.26 26.50
C ARG A 447 -20.85 13.06 27.39
N ASP A 448 -22.07 13.05 27.89
CA ASP A 448 -22.60 11.95 28.71
C ASP A 448 -21.66 11.55 29.86
N ASN A 449 -21.07 12.55 30.50
CA ASN A 449 -20.11 12.37 31.61
C ASN A 449 -18.86 11.55 31.26
N ARG A 450 -18.44 11.56 29.99
CA ARG A 450 -17.22 10.89 29.50
C ARG A 450 -16.48 11.79 28.53
N VAL A 451 -15.18 11.61 28.44
CA VAL A 451 -14.40 12.16 27.33
C VAL A 451 -14.80 11.40 26.07
N LYS A 452 -15.42 12.08 25.12
CA LYS A 452 -15.93 11.48 23.90
C LYS A 452 -14.86 11.44 22.81
N PHE A 453 -14.12 12.51 22.64
CA PHE A 453 -12.99 12.60 21.72
C PHE A 453 -12.05 13.73 22.13
N ILE A 454 -10.84 13.71 21.58
CA ILE A 454 -9.82 14.73 21.74
C ILE A 454 -9.50 15.30 20.36
N SER A 455 -9.63 16.61 20.21
CA SER A 455 -9.16 17.35 19.04
C SER A 455 -7.84 18.00 19.35
N SER A 456 -6.85 17.82 18.52
CA SER A 456 -5.49 18.33 18.74
C SER A 456 -5.06 19.28 17.63
N TYR A 457 -4.33 20.32 17.99
CA TYR A 457 -3.98 21.47 17.17
C TYR A 457 -2.50 21.77 17.29
N ASN A 458 -1.82 21.95 16.17
CA ASN A 458 -0.38 22.17 16.08
C ASN A 458 -0.03 23.34 15.14
N ASP A 459 1.21 23.42 14.66
CA ASP A 459 1.70 24.41 13.71
C ASP A 459 0.84 24.52 12.43
N LYS A 460 0.25 23.41 11.98
CA LYS A 460 -0.70 23.42 10.85
C LYS A 460 -2.02 24.17 11.17
N ASP A 461 -2.28 24.42 12.44
CA ASP A 461 -3.46 25.14 12.94
C ASP A 461 -3.11 26.53 13.49
N ASN A 462 -1.91 27.03 13.22
CA ASN A 462 -1.37 28.27 13.80
C ASN A 462 -1.19 28.20 15.34
N VAL A 463 -0.89 26.99 15.85
CA VAL A 463 -0.51 26.76 17.24
C VAL A 463 0.97 26.42 17.25
N PRO A 464 1.83 27.18 17.93
CA PRO A 464 3.26 26.92 17.98
C PRO A 464 3.60 25.50 18.50
N SER A 465 4.49 24.81 17.81
CA SER A 465 5.01 23.50 18.21
C SER A 465 6.15 23.65 19.23
N GLU A 466 5.85 24.28 20.36
CA GLU A 466 6.78 24.56 21.45
C GLU A 466 6.16 24.27 22.81
N THR A 467 6.97 24.35 23.86
CA THR A 467 6.53 24.08 25.23
C THR A 467 5.71 25.24 25.79
N PHE A 468 4.49 24.95 26.20
CA PHE A 468 3.66 25.90 26.97
C PHE A 468 4.11 25.99 28.45
N LEU A 469 3.80 27.10 29.07
CA LEU A 469 4.20 27.30 30.48
C LEU A 469 3.18 26.69 31.44
N ASN A 470 3.69 26.16 32.57
CA ASN A 470 2.86 25.51 33.59
C ASN A 470 1.88 26.51 34.22
N GLY A 471 0.58 26.23 34.12
CA GLY A 471 -0.48 27.04 34.73
C GLY A 471 -0.70 28.42 34.08
N ARG A 472 0.05 28.78 33.03
CA ARG A 472 -0.09 30.10 32.35
C ARG A 472 -1.22 30.04 31.30
N VAL A 473 -2.45 30.06 31.79
CA VAL A 473 -3.66 30.09 30.98
C VAL A 473 -4.72 30.92 31.66
N MET A 474 -5.46 31.72 30.90
CA MET A 474 -6.62 32.48 31.37
C MET A 474 -7.79 32.41 30.42
N LYS A 475 -9.00 32.57 30.95
CA LYS A 475 -10.22 32.82 30.19
C LYS A 475 -10.77 34.19 30.56
N ARG A 476 -10.92 35.02 29.57
CA ARG A 476 -11.49 36.36 29.73
C ARG A 476 -13.02 36.29 29.75
N LYS A 477 -13.64 37.39 30.21
CA LYS A 477 -15.12 37.51 30.29
C LYS A 477 -15.81 37.43 28.95
N ASP A 478 -15.12 37.80 27.86
CA ASP A 478 -15.61 37.72 26.48
C ASP A 478 -15.50 36.29 25.89
N GLY A 479 -15.07 35.34 26.70
CA GLY A 479 -14.88 33.94 26.30
C GLY A 479 -13.55 33.67 25.60
N LEU A 480 -12.67 34.64 25.45
CA LEU A 480 -11.33 34.46 24.88
C LEU A 480 -10.48 33.65 25.85
N ILE A 481 -9.88 32.59 25.36
CA ILE A 481 -8.85 31.82 26.07
C ILE A 481 -7.47 32.27 25.59
N VAL A 482 -6.59 32.53 26.52
CA VAL A 482 -5.19 32.92 26.24
C VAL A 482 -4.27 31.96 26.97
N MET A 483 -3.29 31.43 26.22
CA MET A 483 -2.32 30.45 26.69
C MET A 483 -0.91 30.95 26.34
N GLN A 484 0.01 30.85 27.27
CA GLN A 484 1.38 31.30 27.08
C GLN A 484 2.33 30.14 26.86
N SER A 485 3.16 30.23 25.83
CA SER A 485 4.29 29.36 25.57
C SER A 485 5.63 30.09 25.84
N LEU A 486 6.73 29.52 25.45
CA LEU A 486 8.07 30.13 25.64
C LEU A 486 8.22 31.42 24.79
N ASP A 487 7.90 31.31 23.51
CA ASP A 487 8.17 32.35 22.53
C ASP A 487 6.90 33.04 22.02
N HIS A 488 5.70 32.53 22.38
CA HIS A 488 4.42 33.07 21.90
C HIS A 488 3.36 33.13 22.99
N VAL A 489 2.37 33.97 22.72
CA VAL A 489 1.07 33.98 23.42
C VAL A 489 0.00 33.59 22.41
N VAL A 490 -0.72 32.52 22.68
CA VAL A 490 -1.80 32.02 21.80
C VAL A 490 -3.14 32.44 22.38
N ALA A 491 -3.90 33.18 21.59
CA ALA A 491 -5.25 33.60 21.95
C ALA A 491 -6.29 33.04 20.98
N PHE A 492 -7.41 32.57 21.47
CA PHE A 492 -8.51 32.07 20.67
C PHE A 492 -9.84 32.10 21.39
N ASN A 493 -10.92 32.22 20.62
CA ASN A 493 -12.27 32.11 21.14
C ASN A 493 -12.85 30.72 20.81
N PRO A 494 -13.07 29.84 21.81
CA PRO A 494 -13.63 28.49 21.60
C PRO A 494 -14.99 28.48 20.90
N ASN A 495 -15.76 29.57 20.99
CA ASN A 495 -17.08 29.66 20.33
C ASN A 495 -16.97 29.75 18.80
N ARG A 496 -15.81 30.19 18.26
CA ARG A 496 -15.56 30.25 16.83
C ARG A 496 -15.18 28.88 16.23
N PHE A 497 -14.90 27.89 17.07
CA PHE A 497 -14.71 26.54 16.57
C PHE A 497 -16.05 25.94 16.19
N GLN A 498 -16.23 25.66 14.91
CA GLN A 498 -17.22 24.68 14.51
C GLN A 498 -16.72 23.31 15.00
N MET A 499 -17.31 22.81 16.05
CA MET A 499 -16.99 21.47 16.54
C MET A 499 -17.27 20.47 15.42
N LEU A 500 -16.32 19.58 15.18
CA LEU A 500 -16.38 18.52 14.17
C LEU A 500 -17.68 17.68 14.21
N GLU A 501 -18.37 17.68 15.33
CA GLU A 501 -19.67 17.00 15.51
C GLU A 501 -20.74 17.45 14.50
N ASN A 502 -20.63 18.66 13.96
CA ASN A 502 -21.59 19.20 12.99
C ASN A 502 -21.14 19.05 11.54
N THR A 503 -19.90 18.66 11.28
CA THR A 503 -19.39 18.44 9.93
C THR A 503 -19.33 16.95 9.65
N SER A 504 -20.34 16.43 8.95
CA SER A 504 -20.38 15.04 8.45
C SER A 504 -19.42 14.82 7.27
N LEU A 505 -18.15 15.22 7.46
CA LEU A 505 -17.10 14.96 6.47
C LEU A 505 -16.84 13.46 6.39
N LYS A 506 -17.37 12.83 5.34
CA LYS A 506 -17.14 11.43 5.06
C LYS A 506 -15.78 11.26 4.41
N LEU A 507 -14.94 10.41 4.98
CA LEU A 507 -13.65 10.03 4.41
C LEU A 507 -13.82 8.75 3.60
N TYR A 508 -13.35 8.78 2.36
CA TYR A 508 -13.36 7.61 1.46
C TYR A 508 -11.92 7.16 1.27
N PRO A 509 -11.48 6.12 2.01
CA PRO A 509 -10.10 5.67 1.88
C PRO A 509 -9.86 5.11 0.48
N LYS A 510 -8.69 5.43 -0.10
CA LYS A 510 -8.26 4.93 -1.38
C LYS A 510 -6.85 4.36 -1.28
N LEU A 511 -6.61 3.27 -1.98
CA LEU A 511 -5.26 2.75 -2.14
C LEU A 511 -4.46 3.70 -3.02
N ILE A 512 -3.38 4.27 -2.49
CA ILE A 512 -2.57 5.27 -3.17
C ILE A 512 -1.18 4.77 -3.55
N ARG A 513 -0.67 3.75 -2.85
CA ARG A 513 0.63 3.15 -3.10
C ARG A 513 0.63 1.66 -2.79
N LEU A 514 1.37 0.94 -3.59
CA LEU A 514 1.68 -0.47 -3.40
C LEU A 514 3.20 -0.62 -3.33
N MET A 515 3.67 -1.35 -2.33
CA MET A 515 5.07 -1.75 -2.23
C MET A 515 5.12 -3.27 -2.17
N VAL A 516 5.98 -3.88 -2.97
CA VAL A 516 6.18 -5.33 -3.01
C VAL A 516 7.67 -5.61 -2.83
N ASN A 517 8.02 -6.40 -1.84
CA ASN A 517 9.41 -6.75 -1.49
C ASN A 517 10.33 -5.51 -1.37
N GLY A 518 9.79 -4.40 -0.82
CA GLY A 518 10.53 -3.15 -0.63
C GLY A 518 10.53 -2.18 -1.82
N ASN A 519 10.04 -2.59 -3.00
CA ASN A 519 9.99 -1.77 -4.18
C ASN A 519 8.60 -1.15 -4.38
N PHE A 520 8.54 0.11 -4.80
CA PHE A 520 7.30 0.77 -5.17
C PHE A 520 6.80 0.28 -6.52
N ILE A 521 5.52 -0.08 -6.57
CA ILE A 521 4.85 -0.56 -7.77
C ILE A 521 3.86 0.51 -8.23
N PHE A 522 4.00 0.96 -9.46
CA PHE A 522 3.10 1.94 -10.08
C PHE A 522 2.12 1.28 -11.04
N LYS A 523 2.56 0.21 -11.72
CA LYS A 523 1.77 -0.58 -12.66
C LYS A 523 2.09 -2.06 -12.55
N GLY A 524 1.20 -2.92 -13.04
CA GLY A 524 1.47 -4.35 -13.14
C GLY A 524 2.66 -4.64 -14.05
N ASN A 525 3.49 -5.58 -13.63
CA ASN A 525 4.60 -6.11 -14.43
C ASN A 525 4.55 -7.64 -14.39
N LYS A 526 4.11 -8.23 -15.50
CA LYS A 526 3.96 -9.70 -15.62
C LYS A 526 5.29 -10.43 -15.57
N GLU A 527 6.36 -9.81 -16.06
CA GLU A 527 7.71 -10.38 -16.03
C GLU A 527 8.26 -10.43 -14.59
N GLU A 528 7.85 -9.51 -13.75
CA GLU A 528 8.19 -9.48 -12.33
C GLU A 528 7.19 -10.23 -11.45
N GLY A 529 6.17 -10.88 -12.02
CA GLY A 529 5.17 -11.64 -11.27
C GLY A 529 4.17 -10.77 -10.50
N ILE A 530 3.86 -9.57 -11.02
CA ILE A 530 2.92 -8.61 -10.43
C ILE A 530 1.83 -8.31 -11.45
N TYR A 531 0.60 -8.71 -11.15
CA TYR A 531 -0.54 -8.61 -12.06
C TYR A 531 -1.58 -7.65 -11.48
N LEU A 532 -1.77 -6.51 -12.14
CA LEU A 532 -2.74 -5.48 -11.77
C LEU A 532 -3.66 -5.19 -12.96
N ASN A 533 -4.92 -4.91 -12.66
CA ASN A 533 -5.88 -4.42 -13.66
C ASN A 533 -5.94 -2.89 -13.61
N GLY A 534 -5.02 -2.22 -14.32
CA GLY A 534 -4.91 -0.76 -14.33
C GLY A 534 -3.87 -0.23 -13.33
N SER A 535 -4.02 1.03 -12.91
CA SER A 535 -3.17 1.64 -11.90
C SER A 535 -3.43 1.07 -10.51
N VAL A 536 -2.48 1.24 -9.60
CA VAL A 536 -2.61 0.80 -8.20
C VAL A 536 -3.87 1.38 -7.57
N SER A 537 -4.19 2.64 -7.85
CA SER A 537 -5.33 3.35 -7.27
C SER A 537 -6.70 2.84 -7.75
N LYS A 538 -6.75 2.17 -8.90
CA LYS A 538 -7.97 1.63 -9.53
C LYS A 538 -8.08 0.10 -9.39
N SER A 539 -6.98 -0.58 -9.09
CA SER A 539 -6.94 -2.04 -9.00
C SER A 539 -7.64 -2.53 -7.73
N LYS A 540 -8.79 -3.17 -7.87
CA LYS A 540 -9.51 -3.83 -6.78
C LYS A 540 -9.03 -5.27 -6.54
N HIS A 541 -8.41 -5.87 -7.54
CA HIS A 541 -7.85 -7.21 -7.51
C HIS A 541 -6.39 -7.17 -7.96
N MET A 542 -5.53 -7.78 -7.17
CA MET A 542 -4.09 -7.84 -7.40
C MET A 542 -3.61 -9.26 -7.23
N GLU A 543 -2.77 -9.71 -8.15
CA GLU A 543 -2.24 -11.06 -8.14
C GLU A 543 -0.71 -11.00 -8.13
N PHE A 544 -0.09 -11.85 -7.31
CA PHE A 544 1.34 -11.86 -7.07
C PHE A 544 1.88 -13.28 -7.16
N ASP A 545 3.06 -13.44 -7.73
CA ASP A 545 3.78 -14.70 -7.64
C ASP A 545 4.23 -14.98 -6.20
N ASN A 546 4.49 -16.24 -5.88
CA ASN A 546 4.76 -16.70 -4.51
C ASN A 546 5.99 -16.06 -3.83
N ASP A 547 6.95 -15.56 -4.59
CA ASP A 547 8.13 -14.85 -4.10
C ASP A 547 7.84 -13.37 -3.76
N LYS A 548 6.67 -12.84 -4.17
CA LYS A 548 6.18 -11.49 -3.94
C LYS A 548 5.23 -11.44 -2.72
N ASN A 549 5.66 -11.95 -1.60
CA ASN A 549 4.81 -12.18 -0.42
C ASN A 549 4.96 -11.14 0.70
N SER A 550 5.84 -10.16 0.54
CA SER A 550 5.95 -9.02 1.43
C SER A 550 5.33 -7.79 0.76
N ILE A 551 4.10 -7.48 1.15
CA ILE A 551 3.28 -6.45 0.51
C ILE A 551 2.99 -5.35 1.53
N ARG A 552 3.07 -4.09 1.12
CA ARG A 552 2.57 -2.96 1.91
C ARG A 552 1.55 -2.21 1.08
N LEU A 553 0.34 -2.13 1.60
CA LEU A 553 -0.74 -1.34 1.05
C LEU A 553 -0.76 0.01 1.76
N THR A 554 -0.80 1.10 1.01
CA THR A 554 -0.87 2.45 1.59
C THR A 554 -2.18 3.11 1.17
N PHE A 555 -2.99 3.47 2.16
CA PHE A 555 -4.28 4.10 1.96
C PHE A 555 -4.27 5.55 2.43
N SER A 556 -4.97 6.42 1.70
CA SER A 556 -5.25 7.80 2.11
C SER A 556 -6.77 8.01 2.18
N GLY A 557 -7.23 8.60 3.26
CA GLY A 557 -8.59 9.11 3.38
C GLY A 557 -8.75 10.53 2.83
N PHE A 558 -7.67 11.12 2.29
CA PHE A 558 -7.59 12.50 1.81
C PHE A 558 -8.12 13.52 2.82
N ASN A 559 -7.80 13.32 4.10
CA ASN A 559 -8.18 14.27 5.14
C ASN A 559 -7.19 15.45 5.14
N TYR A 560 -7.35 16.37 4.20
CA TYR A 560 -6.52 17.58 4.10
C TYR A 560 -6.76 18.54 5.25
N PHE A 561 -7.97 18.51 5.79
CA PHE A 561 -8.38 19.40 6.87
C PHE A 561 -7.71 19.09 8.19
N ARG A 562 -7.75 17.81 8.64
CA ARG A 562 -7.18 17.34 9.91
C ARG A 562 -6.52 15.99 9.78
N PRO A 563 -5.36 15.91 9.14
CA PRO A 563 -4.70 14.64 8.88
C PRO A 563 -4.40 13.82 10.14
N LEU A 564 -4.00 14.46 11.24
CA LEU A 564 -3.76 13.79 12.52
C LEU A 564 -5.01 13.14 13.14
N GLN A 565 -6.21 13.59 12.77
CA GLN A 565 -7.50 13.04 13.22
C GLN A 565 -8.08 12.09 12.18
N THR A 566 -7.24 11.32 11.52
CA THR A 566 -7.67 10.26 10.61
C THR A 566 -7.53 8.93 11.30
N PHE A 567 -8.65 8.25 11.46
CA PHE A 567 -8.73 6.89 11.99
C PHE A 567 -9.00 5.94 10.85
N TYR A 568 -8.35 4.79 10.88
CA TYR A 568 -8.62 3.70 9.95
C TYR A 568 -9.02 2.47 10.74
N ARG A 569 -9.99 1.73 10.21
CA ARG A 569 -10.18 0.36 10.66
C ARG A 569 -9.96 -0.58 9.50
N VAL A 570 -9.30 -1.69 9.78
CA VAL A 570 -9.01 -2.72 8.80
C VAL A 570 -9.49 -4.07 9.28
N ARG A 571 -9.99 -4.87 8.36
CA ARG A 571 -10.28 -6.27 8.52
C ARG A 571 -9.70 -7.03 7.34
N MET A 572 -9.08 -8.18 7.62
CA MET A 572 -8.53 -9.06 6.60
C MET A 572 -9.11 -10.45 6.77
N THR A 573 -9.59 -11.03 5.68
CA THR A 573 -10.12 -12.39 5.63
C THR A 573 -9.42 -13.19 4.54
N GLY A 574 -9.33 -14.52 4.71
CA GLY A 574 -8.60 -15.42 3.79
C GLY A 574 -7.23 -15.79 4.30
N GLY A 575 -6.62 -16.84 3.67
CA GLY A 575 -5.37 -17.42 4.11
C GLY A 575 -5.49 -18.19 5.44
N SER A 576 -4.37 -18.74 5.89
CA SER A 576 -4.30 -19.53 7.13
C SER A 576 -4.08 -18.66 8.39
N ARG A 577 -3.71 -17.39 8.24
CA ARG A 577 -3.45 -16.46 9.35
C ARG A 577 -4.72 -15.70 9.76
N VAL A 578 -5.01 -15.76 11.04
CA VAL A 578 -6.25 -15.29 11.69
C VAL A 578 -6.13 -13.86 12.24
N ASP A 579 -4.98 -13.20 12.16
CA ASP A 579 -4.60 -12.03 12.97
C ASP A 579 -5.51 -10.78 12.79
N HIS A 580 -6.26 -10.65 11.70
CA HIS A 580 -7.09 -9.48 11.41
C HIS A 580 -8.54 -9.80 10.99
N GLN A 581 -9.11 -10.94 11.44
CA GLN A 581 -10.52 -11.28 11.12
C GLN A 581 -11.53 -10.30 11.71
N ASN A 582 -11.18 -9.68 12.84
CA ASN A 582 -11.97 -8.64 13.47
C ASN A 582 -11.49 -7.26 13.03
N TRP A 583 -12.39 -6.27 13.08
CA TRP A 583 -12.03 -4.89 12.83
C TRP A 583 -11.02 -4.40 13.87
N THR A 584 -9.85 -3.96 13.41
CA THR A 584 -8.81 -3.31 14.22
C THR A 584 -8.71 -1.85 13.82
N VAL A 585 -8.71 -0.96 14.80
CA VAL A 585 -8.64 0.51 14.59
C VAL A 585 -7.21 0.98 14.74
N TYR A 586 -6.78 1.83 13.81
CA TYR A 586 -5.46 2.47 13.78
C TYR A 586 -5.57 3.97 13.66
N SER A 587 -4.66 4.69 14.29
CA SER A 587 -4.53 6.14 14.24
C SER A 587 -3.07 6.57 14.36
N TYR A 588 -2.79 7.84 14.13
CA TYR A 588 -1.47 8.41 14.40
C TYR A 588 -1.04 8.24 15.87
N PHE A 589 -1.99 8.24 16.79
CA PHE A 589 -1.75 8.25 18.23
C PHE A 589 -1.68 6.84 18.88
N ASP A 590 -1.95 5.76 18.17
CA ASP A 590 -2.03 4.40 18.75
C ASP A 590 -0.67 3.75 19.04
N GLY A 591 0.43 4.41 18.68
CA GLY A 591 1.79 3.91 18.90
C GLY A 591 2.25 2.81 17.96
N HIS A 592 1.39 2.33 17.05
CA HIS A 592 1.75 1.33 16.04
C HIS A 592 2.53 1.90 14.87
N ASN A 593 2.55 3.24 14.71
CA ASN A 593 3.20 3.96 13.60
C ASN A 593 2.72 3.51 12.20
N LEU A 594 1.52 2.97 12.12
CA LEU A 594 0.91 2.58 10.86
C LEU A 594 0.15 3.73 10.18
N VAL A 595 -0.24 4.74 10.93
CA VAL A 595 -0.80 6.00 10.40
C VAL A 595 0.23 7.10 10.63
N ASP A 596 0.59 7.81 9.57
CA ASP A 596 1.58 8.89 9.64
C ASP A 596 0.95 10.25 10.00
N GLN A 597 1.79 11.27 10.16
CA GLN A 597 1.37 12.66 10.46
C GLN A 597 0.52 13.32 9.36
N ASN A 598 0.47 12.74 8.17
CA ASN A 598 -0.37 13.19 7.06
C ASN A 598 -1.69 12.43 7.00
N GLY A 599 -1.98 11.60 8.00
CA GLY A 599 -3.20 10.79 8.06
C GLY A 599 -3.23 9.68 7.02
N VAL A 600 -2.10 9.10 6.69
CA VAL A 600 -1.95 8.02 5.71
C VAL A 600 -1.68 6.71 6.42
N PHE A 601 -2.41 5.67 6.01
CA PHE A 601 -2.36 4.36 6.62
C PHE A 601 -1.47 3.41 5.80
N HIS A 602 -0.43 2.90 6.44
CA HIS A 602 0.55 1.96 5.88
C HIS A 602 0.28 0.57 6.44
N PHE A 603 -0.43 -0.26 5.70
CA PHE A 603 -0.79 -1.61 6.14
C PHE A 603 0.23 -2.64 5.61
N PRO A 604 1.13 -3.15 6.47
CA PRO A 604 2.12 -4.15 6.08
C PRO A 604 1.51 -5.55 6.14
N LEU A 605 1.75 -6.32 5.09
CA LEU A 605 1.40 -7.72 4.95
C LEU A 605 2.69 -8.49 4.70
N MET A 606 3.23 -9.11 5.75
CA MET A 606 4.53 -9.78 5.71
C MET A 606 4.36 -11.28 5.61
N ALA A 607 5.17 -11.90 4.74
CA ALA A 607 5.26 -13.35 4.57
C ALA A 607 3.87 -14.00 4.32
N LEU A 608 3.12 -13.42 3.37
CA LEU A 608 1.83 -13.99 2.96
C LEU A 608 2.03 -15.38 2.37
N GLU A 609 1.24 -16.33 2.85
CA GLU A 609 1.17 -17.66 2.26
C GLU A 609 0.40 -17.63 0.94
N PRO A 610 0.62 -18.60 0.03
CA PRO A 610 -0.20 -18.71 -1.16
C PRO A 610 -1.69 -18.83 -0.81
N GLY A 611 -2.52 -18.04 -1.48
CA GLY A 611 -3.96 -18.02 -1.21
C GLY A 611 -4.64 -16.72 -1.60
N ASN A 612 -5.93 -16.65 -1.34
CA ASN A 612 -6.75 -15.46 -1.61
C ASN A 612 -7.00 -14.71 -0.30
N TYR A 613 -6.79 -13.40 -0.34
CA TYR A 613 -6.98 -12.51 0.79
C TYR A 613 -7.93 -11.38 0.40
N ARG A 614 -8.77 -10.98 1.34
CA ARG A 614 -9.68 -9.86 1.22
C ARG A 614 -9.38 -8.86 2.32
N VAL A 615 -8.90 -7.68 1.95
CA VAL A 615 -8.60 -6.57 2.85
C VAL A 615 -9.71 -5.54 2.72
N GLU A 616 -10.33 -5.20 3.83
CA GLU A 616 -11.39 -4.20 3.92
C GLU A 616 -10.91 -3.06 4.80
N VAL A 617 -11.00 -1.84 4.28
CA VAL A 617 -10.51 -0.62 4.96
C VAL A 617 -11.60 0.44 4.98
N GLN A 618 -11.79 1.07 6.12
CA GLN A 618 -12.62 2.26 6.25
C GLN A 618 -11.80 3.38 6.90
N ALA A 619 -12.16 4.62 6.59
CA ALA A 619 -11.56 5.80 7.22
C ALA A 619 -12.65 6.66 7.87
N SER A 620 -12.31 7.32 8.95
CA SER A 620 -13.19 8.25 9.65
C SER A 620 -12.37 9.32 10.37
N MET A 621 -13.04 10.42 10.71
CA MET A 621 -12.50 11.43 11.63
C MET A 621 -12.75 11.06 13.11
N PHE A 622 -13.49 9.98 13.36
CA PHE A 622 -13.86 9.52 14.71
C PHE A 622 -13.65 8.02 14.84
N PRO A 623 -13.10 7.54 15.97
CA PRO A 623 -12.79 6.11 16.13
C PRO A 623 -14.02 5.21 16.35
N TYR A 624 -15.19 5.79 16.56
CA TYR A 624 -16.45 5.10 16.90
C TYR A 624 -17.52 5.24 15.81
N GLU A 625 -17.31 6.06 14.77
CA GLU A 625 -18.25 6.28 13.66
C GLU A 625 -17.59 5.93 12.33
N TRP A 626 -18.27 5.11 11.53
CA TRP A 626 -17.74 4.64 10.25
C TRP A 626 -18.79 4.88 9.15
N PRO A 627 -18.86 6.13 8.65
CA PRO A 627 -20.00 6.58 7.84
C PRO A 627 -19.98 6.10 6.39
N THR A 628 -18.91 5.42 5.96
CA THR A 628 -18.73 4.98 4.56
C THR A 628 -18.64 3.46 4.49
N ASP A 629 -19.00 2.91 3.33
CA ASP A 629 -18.76 1.50 3.04
C ASP A 629 -17.26 1.20 2.96
N PRO A 630 -16.82 -0.03 3.34
CA PRO A 630 -15.43 -0.38 3.28
C PRO A 630 -14.92 -0.44 1.84
N VAL A 631 -13.74 0.11 1.63
CA VAL A 631 -12.97 -0.14 0.40
C VAL A 631 -12.40 -1.55 0.50
N VAL A 632 -12.67 -2.34 -0.53
CA VAL A 632 -12.27 -3.74 -0.61
C VAL A 632 -11.15 -3.90 -1.62
N VAL A 633 -10.04 -4.48 -1.17
CA VAL A 633 -8.92 -4.90 -2.02
C VAL A 633 -8.74 -6.39 -1.87
N THR A 634 -8.75 -7.12 -2.97
CA THR A 634 -8.49 -8.56 -2.99
C THR A 634 -7.08 -8.84 -3.50
N LEU A 635 -6.36 -9.68 -2.76
CA LEU A 635 -5.00 -10.07 -3.10
C LEU A 635 -4.98 -11.58 -3.31
N THR A 636 -4.32 -12.02 -4.37
CA THR A 636 -4.04 -13.43 -4.63
C THR A 636 -2.53 -13.63 -4.68
N VAL A 637 -2.01 -14.43 -3.78
CA VAL A 637 -0.64 -14.92 -3.87
C VAL A 637 -0.67 -16.30 -4.50
N ARG A 638 -0.03 -16.44 -5.66
CA ARG A 638 -0.03 -17.70 -6.43
C ARG A 638 0.72 -18.78 -5.69
N GLU A 639 0.24 -20.02 -5.83
CA GLU A 639 1.00 -21.16 -5.37
C GLU A 639 2.29 -21.30 -6.21
N PRO A 640 3.42 -21.66 -5.59
CA PRO A 640 4.62 -22.01 -6.35
C PRO A 640 4.31 -23.19 -7.27
N TRP A 641 4.94 -23.23 -8.45
CA TRP A 641 4.65 -24.22 -9.49
C TRP A 641 4.72 -25.69 -8.99
N TRP A 642 5.59 -25.95 -7.99
CA TRP A 642 5.71 -27.29 -7.40
C TRP A 642 4.59 -27.65 -6.42
N GLN A 643 3.79 -26.69 -5.98
CA GLN A 643 2.62 -26.89 -5.11
C GLN A 643 1.30 -26.95 -5.87
N THR A 644 1.32 -26.70 -7.17
CA THR A 644 0.11 -26.80 -8.00
C THR A 644 -0.43 -28.23 -7.99
N THR A 645 -1.72 -28.40 -8.03
CA THR A 645 -2.39 -29.71 -7.98
C THR A 645 -1.85 -30.67 -9.03
N GLY A 646 -1.55 -30.19 -10.23
CA GLY A 646 -0.97 -30.99 -11.30
C GLY A 646 0.43 -31.54 -10.97
N VAL A 647 1.31 -30.67 -10.41
CA VAL A 647 2.66 -31.08 -10.02
C VAL A 647 2.62 -32.01 -8.79
N ARG A 648 1.76 -31.74 -7.81
CA ARG A 648 1.56 -32.65 -6.66
C ARG A 648 1.16 -34.04 -7.13
N LEU A 649 0.21 -34.14 -8.07
CA LEU A 649 -0.20 -35.43 -8.68
C LEU A 649 0.96 -36.07 -9.46
N LEU A 650 1.72 -35.28 -10.20
CA LEU A 650 2.91 -35.78 -10.92
C LEU A 650 3.95 -36.33 -9.96
N VAL A 651 4.26 -35.62 -8.88
CA VAL A 651 5.20 -36.06 -7.84
C VAL A 651 4.73 -37.38 -7.21
N VAL A 652 3.43 -37.46 -6.84
CA VAL A 652 2.83 -38.70 -6.31
C VAL A 652 2.95 -39.82 -7.34
N PHE A 653 2.64 -39.55 -8.60
CA PHE A 653 2.79 -40.52 -9.69
C PHE A 653 4.22 -41.01 -9.84
N VAL A 654 5.21 -40.11 -9.84
CA VAL A 654 6.64 -40.44 -9.91
C VAL A 654 7.05 -41.30 -8.70
N ILE A 655 6.60 -40.93 -7.49
CA ILE A 655 6.87 -41.73 -6.28
C ILE A 655 6.28 -43.14 -6.42
N VAL A 656 5.05 -43.27 -6.90
CA VAL A 656 4.40 -44.57 -7.13
C VAL A 656 5.16 -45.38 -8.18
N VAL A 657 5.56 -44.75 -9.29
CA VAL A 657 6.37 -45.41 -10.33
C VAL A 657 7.72 -45.88 -9.75
N LEU A 658 8.41 -45.03 -8.99
CA LEU A 658 9.67 -45.40 -8.33
C LEU A 658 9.50 -46.55 -7.34
N LEU A 659 8.40 -46.56 -6.58
CA LEU A 659 8.07 -47.66 -5.69
C LEU A 659 7.85 -48.98 -6.47
N ILE A 660 7.08 -48.92 -7.57
CA ILE A 660 6.84 -50.06 -8.44
C ILE A 660 8.17 -50.55 -9.05
N VAL A 661 8.98 -49.65 -9.58
CA VAL A 661 10.31 -50.00 -10.11
C VAL A 661 11.19 -50.63 -9.03
N ASN A 662 11.17 -50.03 -7.83
CA ASN A 662 11.96 -50.60 -6.69
C ASN A 662 11.46 -51.99 -6.30
N ILE A 663 10.14 -52.21 -6.23
CA ILE A 663 9.55 -53.52 -5.96
C ILE A 663 9.92 -54.54 -7.06
N VAL A 664 9.81 -54.14 -8.33
CA VAL A 664 10.17 -54.99 -9.46
C VAL A 664 11.69 -55.32 -9.44
N TRP A 665 12.54 -54.35 -9.19
CA TRP A 665 13.98 -54.50 -9.06
C TRP A 665 14.34 -55.39 -7.86
N TYR A 666 13.69 -55.17 -6.71
CA TYR A 666 13.86 -55.99 -5.50
C TYR A 666 13.45 -57.44 -5.76
N ASN A 667 12.29 -57.67 -6.39
CA ASN A 667 11.80 -59.00 -6.74
C ASN A 667 12.70 -59.71 -7.74
N LYS A 668 13.24 -58.97 -8.73
CA LYS A 668 14.18 -59.51 -9.70
C LYS A 668 15.50 -59.87 -9.03
N ASN A 669 16.06 -59.02 -8.19
CA ASN A 669 17.28 -59.29 -7.45
C ASN A 669 17.11 -60.43 -6.44
N TYR A 670 15.92 -60.47 -5.77
CA TYR A 670 15.60 -61.58 -4.89
C TYR A 670 15.57 -62.90 -5.62
N LYS A 671 14.93 -63.00 -6.80
CA LYS A 671 14.91 -64.20 -7.63
C LYS A 671 16.33 -64.60 -8.09
N VAL A 672 17.15 -63.67 -8.52
CA VAL A 672 18.52 -63.92 -8.94
C VAL A 672 19.37 -64.42 -7.76
N GLN A 673 19.24 -63.80 -6.58
CA GLN A 673 19.94 -64.25 -5.39
C GLN A 673 19.50 -65.65 -4.94
N LEU A 674 18.22 -65.95 -5.07
CA LEU A 674 17.68 -67.29 -4.74
C LEU A 674 18.21 -68.37 -5.72
N GLN A 675 18.22 -68.04 -7.01
CA GLN A 675 18.82 -68.96 -8.05
C GLN A 675 20.31 -69.17 -7.84
N CYS A 676 21.07 -68.12 -7.53
CA CYS A 676 22.50 -68.29 -7.21
C CYS A 676 22.74 -69.13 -5.95
N ALA A 677 21.88 -68.91 -4.91
CA ALA A 677 22.00 -69.69 -3.70
C ALA A 677 21.65 -71.21 -3.88
N THR A 678 20.64 -71.52 -4.73
CA THR A 678 20.28 -72.92 -5.02
C THR A 678 21.33 -73.59 -5.89
N ALA A 679 21.86 -72.90 -6.93
CA ALA A 679 22.92 -73.40 -7.73
C ALA A 679 24.22 -73.72 -6.91
N GLU A 680 24.57 -72.83 -6.00
CA GLU A 680 25.73 -73.08 -5.12
C GLU A 680 25.48 -74.20 -4.14
N GLN A 681 24.29 -74.43 -3.69
CA GLN A 681 23.90 -75.51 -2.82
C GLN A 681 23.99 -76.84 -3.56
N ASP A 682 23.53 -76.87 -4.82
CA ASP A 682 23.63 -78.07 -5.67
C ASP A 682 25.11 -78.44 -5.94
N VAL A 683 25.99 -77.49 -6.23
CA VAL A 683 27.45 -77.80 -6.43
C VAL A 683 28.07 -78.31 -5.14
N LEU A 684 27.80 -77.70 -3.96
CA LEU A 684 28.33 -78.21 -2.67
C LEU A 684 27.77 -79.55 -2.31
N LYS A 685 26.50 -79.81 -2.64
CA LYS A 685 25.89 -81.12 -2.39
C LYS A 685 26.53 -82.19 -3.27
N ARG A 686 26.73 -81.90 -4.55
CA ARG A 686 27.40 -82.82 -5.47
C ARG A 686 28.86 -83.09 -5.02
N LEU A 687 29.58 -82.05 -4.62
CA LEU A 687 30.96 -82.21 -4.07
C LEU A 687 30.99 -83.11 -2.82
N SER A 688 30.06 -82.88 -1.84
CA SER A 688 30.00 -83.69 -0.65
C SER A 688 29.61 -85.10 -0.93
N GLN A 689 28.65 -85.33 -1.84
CA GLN A 689 28.26 -86.67 -2.23
C GLN A 689 29.41 -87.42 -3.01
N PHE A 690 30.15 -86.72 -3.85
CA PHE A 690 31.32 -87.21 -4.55
C PHE A 690 32.38 -87.65 -3.55
N VAL A 691 32.71 -86.83 -2.52
CA VAL A 691 33.66 -87.11 -1.47
C VAL A 691 33.24 -88.37 -0.68
N GLU A 692 31.92 -88.39 -0.27
CA GLU A 692 31.37 -89.50 0.49
C GLU A 692 31.42 -90.86 -0.30
N ARG A 693 31.08 -90.84 -1.61
CA ARG A 693 31.18 -92.03 -2.48
C ARG A 693 32.59 -92.44 -2.67
N THR A 694 33.57 -91.56 -2.85
CA THR A 694 34.94 -91.84 -3.01
C THR A 694 35.60 -92.49 -1.77
N LEU A 695 35.19 -91.96 -0.55
CA LEU A 695 35.63 -92.53 0.70
C LEU A 695 34.97 -93.86 0.99
N ALA A 696 33.75 -94.10 0.56
CA ALA A 696 33.10 -95.39 0.70
C ALA A 696 33.76 -96.46 -0.22
N LEU A 697 34.14 -96.03 -1.39
CA LEU A 697 34.88 -96.92 -2.35
C LEU A 697 36.31 -97.28 -1.89
N ASP A 698 37.00 -96.37 -1.21
CA ASP A 698 38.30 -96.63 -0.56
C ASP A 698 38.19 -97.64 0.60
N ASN A 699 37.09 -97.63 1.32
CA ASN A 699 36.80 -98.60 2.40
C ASN A 699 36.42 -99.97 1.79
N GLU A 700 35.88 -100.07 0.58
CA GLU A 700 35.59 -101.32 -0.06
C GLU A 700 36.81 -101.92 -0.76
N ARG A 701 37.85 -101.11 -1.11
CA ARG A 701 39.13 -101.65 -1.67
C ARG A 701 39.96 -102.48 -0.78
N PHE A 702 39.64 -102.72 0.45
CA PHE A 702 40.26 -103.66 1.40
C PHE A 702 39.63 -105.02 1.41
N LEU A 703 38.79 -105.41 0.41
CA LEU A 703 38.31 -106.72 0.14
C LEU A 703 38.86 -107.19 -1.23
N PRO A 704 39.63 -108.29 -1.27
CA PRO A 704 40.21 -108.73 -2.58
C PRO A 704 39.12 -109.33 -3.47
N GLY A 705 38.97 -108.78 -4.66
CA GLY A 705 38.29 -109.46 -5.73
C GLY A 705 37.28 -108.82 -6.58
N VAL A 706 37.35 -107.47 -6.85
CA VAL A 706 36.58 -106.95 -7.99
C VAL A 706 37.39 -105.78 -8.60
N ALA A 707 38.15 -106.06 -9.61
CA ALA A 707 38.70 -105.12 -10.56
C ALA A 707 37.95 -105.35 -11.87
N GLU A 708 37.11 -104.46 -12.25
CA GLU A 708 36.73 -104.09 -13.62
C GLU A 708 35.48 -103.16 -13.59
N SER A 709 35.72 -102.06 -14.20
CA SER A 709 34.76 -101.03 -14.71
C SER A 709 34.62 -99.72 -13.84
N TYR A 710 35.54 -98.85 -13.96
CA TYR A 710 35.34 -97.46 -13.72
C TYR A 710 35.98 -96.56 -14.83
N ASN A 711 35.25 -96.36 -15.92
CA ASN A 711 35.49 -95.24 -16.77
C ASN A 711 34.16 -94.46 -16.99
N GLU A 712 33.83 -93.69 -15.97
CA GLU A 712 32.93 -92.57 -16.11
C GLU A 712 33.43 -91.51 -15.14
N LYS A 713 34.15 -90.55 -15.71
CA LYS A 713 34.38 -89.24 -14.99
C LYS A 713 33.01 -88.59 -14.83
N ASP A 714 32.60 -88.51 -13.60
CA ASP A 714 31.39 -87.72 -13.23
C ASP A 714 31.57 -86.27 -13.76
N GLU A 715 30.74 -85.81 -14.66
CA GLU A 715 30.79 -84.49 -15.33
C GLU A 715 30.94 -83.32 -14.32
N ALA A 716 30.61 -83.56 -13.04
CA ALA A 716 30.66 -82.54 -11.99
C ALA A 716 32.04 -82.25 -11.40
N ALA A 717 33.01 -83.11 -11.68
CA ALA A 717 34.38 -82.97 -11.15
C ALA A 717 35.38 -82.58 -12.26
N SER A 718 34.96 -82.54 -13.55
CA SER A 718 35.87 -82.29 -14.67
C SER A 718 36.45 -80.82 -14.69
N ASP A 719 35.91 -79.93 -13.98
CA ASP A 719 36.35 -78.53 -13.95
C ASP A 719 37.17 -78.17 -12.67
N LEU A 720 37.42 -79.15 -11.76
CA LEU A 720 38.13 -78.88 -10.54
C LEU A 720 39.55 -79.49 -10.69
N ASP A 721 40.55 -78.78 -10.16
CA ASP A 721 41.92 -79.17 -10.07
C ASP A 721 42.00 -80.48 -9.24
N ASP A 722 42.69 -81.56 -9.81
CA ASP A 722 42.80 -82.87 -9.13
C ASP A 722 43.38 -82.72 -7.72
N ASP A 723 44.36 -81.86 -7.54
CA ASP A 723 44.96 -81.56 -6.23
C ASP A 723 43.94 -80.94 -5.26
N PHE A 724 42.99 -80.13 -5.81
CA PHE A 724 41.87 -79.52 -5.02
C PHE A 724 40.92 -80.65 -4.59
N VAL A 725 40.56 -81.53 -5.44
CA VAL A 725 39.66 -82.65 -5.17
C VAL A 725 40.26 -83.50 -4.01
N GLU A 726 41.56 -83.88 -4.09
CA GLU A 726 42.24 -84.64 -3.02
C GLU A 726 42.26 -83.89 -1.67
N MET A 727 42.46 -82.58 -1.74
CA MET A 727 42.37 -81.70 -0.58
C MET A 727 40.99 -81.73 0.05
N MET A 728 39.96 -81.61 -0.77
CA MET A 728 38.56 -81.60 -0.33
C MET A 728 38.10 -82.92 0.24
N LEU A 729 38.58 -84.04 -0.33
CA LEU A 729 38.38 -85.43 0.22
C LEU A 729 38.86 -85.57 1.67
N LYS A 730 39.95 -84.91 2.04
CA LYS A 730 40.45 -84.88 3.45
C LYS A 730 39.69 -83.88 4.34
N VAL A 731 39.26 -82.81 3.83
CA VAL A 731 38.71 -81.62 4.60
C VAL A 731 37.22 -81.70 4.82
N VAL A 732 36.46 -82.06 3.79
CA VAL A 732 34.97 -82.01 3.80
C VAL A 732 34.34 -82.91 4.86
N PRO A 733 34.76 -84.12 5.07
CA PRO A 733 34.22 -85.03 6.10
C PRO A 733 34.41 -84.47 7.51
N LEU A 734 35.57 -83.91 7.81
CA LEU A 734 35.88 -83.37 9.12
C LEU A 734 35.01 -82.14 9.50
N ILE A 735 34.81 -81.30 8.50
CA ILE A 735 33.95 -80.09 8.72
C ILE A 735 32.49 -80.55 8.85
N ARG A 736 32.01 -81.48 8.12
CA ARG A 736 30.61 -81.92 8.11
C ARG A 736 30.27 -82.76 9.37
N HIS A 737 31.25 -83.45 10.01
CA HIS A 737 30.99 -84.16 11.27
C HIS A 737 30.93 -83.25 12.50
N GLY A 738 31.11 -81.91 12.32
CA GLY A 738 30.87 -80.92 13.38
C GLY A 738 32.04 -80.63 14.31
N GLU A 739 33.24 -81.12 13.97
CA GLU A 739 34.44 -80.84 14.76
C GLU A 739 34.80 -79.36 14.69
N GLU A 740 35.05 -78.73 15.82
CA GLU A 740 35.56 -77.34 15.90
C GLU A 740 37.03 -77.30 15.52
N LEU A 741 37.32 -77.32 14.27
CA LEU A 741 38.66 -77.22 13.75
C LEU A 741 39.03 -75.78 13.40
N SER A 742 40.13 -75.30 13.96
CA SER A 742 40.63 -74.00 13.52
C SER A 742 41.07 -74.04 12.07
N THR A 743 40.96 -72.95 11.34
CA THR A 743 41.38 -72.84 9.93
C THR A 743 42.84 -73.30 9.70
N ARG A 744 43.70 -73.04 10.67
CA ARG A 744 45.12 -73.57 10.63
C ARG A 744 45.21 -75.07 10.71
N LYS A 745 44.38 -75.68 11.55
CA LYS A 745 44.33 -77.11 11.72
C LYS A 745 43.81 -77.85 10.46
N ILE A 746 42.80 -77.25 9.84
CA ILE A 746 42.26 -77.72 8.55
C ILE A 746 43.31 -77.60 7.48
N ALA A 747 44.04 -76.49 7.34
CA ALA A 747 45.13 -76.33 6.37
C ALA A 747 46.25 -77.38 6.60
N SER A 748 46.61 -77.69 7.86
CA SER A 748 47.61 -78.65 8.18
C SER A 748 47.19 -80.10 7.82
N ILE A 749 45.91 -80.44 7.92
CA ILE A 749 45.37 -81.74 7.51
C ILE A 749 45.38 -81.83 5.98
N ALA A 750 45.23 -80.76 5.27
CA ALA A 750 45.39 -80.68 3.81
C ALA A 750 46.85 -80.63 3.38
N ASN A 751 47.80 -80.80 4.30
CA ASN A 751 49.23 -80.67 4.08
C ASN A 751 49.71 -79.43 3.39
N MET A 752 48.99 -78.26 3.72
CA MET A 752 49.28 -76.99 3.12
C MET A 752 49.48 -75.94 4.26
N ASN A 753 50.18 -74.81 3.92
CA ASN A 753 50.18 -73.70 4.80
C ASN A 753 48.84 -72.94 4.63
N LEU A 754 48.49 -72.09 5.62
CA LEU A 754 47.20 -71.42 5.64
C LEU A 754 46.97 -70.57 4.39
N MET A 755 48.00 -69.93 3.84
CA MET A 755 47.85 -69.02 2.65
C MET A 755 47.61 -69.90 1.38
N GLN A 756 48.34 -70.96 1.18
CA GLN A 756 48.12 -71.87 0.05
C GLN A 756 46.73 -72.52 0.09
N PHE A 757 46.25 -72.85 1.31
CA PHE A 757 44.94 -73.42 1.48
C PHE A 757 43.86 -72.37 1.11
N TYR A 758 44.11 -71.11 1.55
CA TYR A 758 43.23 -70.00 1.20
C TYR A 758 43.18 -69.75 -0.31
N ASP A 759 44.35 -69.64 -0.96
CA ASP A 759 44.46 -69.34 -2.37
C ASP A 759 43.83 -70.47 -3.25
N LYS A 760 44.02 -71.71 -2.89
CA LYS A 760 43.37 -72.83 -3.60
C LYS A 760 41.86 -72.86 -3.43
N LEU A 761 41.31 -72.50 -2.27
CA LEU A 761 39.88 -72.40 -2.08
C LEU A 761 39.26 -71.22 -2.86
N ILE A 762 39.96 -70.10 -2.90
CA ILE A 762 39.48 -68.96 -3.67
C ILE A 762 39.54 -69.23 -5.17
N ALA A 763 40.63 -69.81 -5.64
CA ALA A 763 40.86 -70.19 -7.05
C ALA A 763 39.81 -71.16 -7.60
N ASN A 764 39.47 -72.22 -6.86
CA ASN A 764 38.55 -73.25 -7.30
C ASN A 764 37.07 -73.01 -6.94
N ILE A 765 36.75 -72.44 -5.82
CA ILE A 765 35.36 -72.28 -5.39
C ILE A 765 35.00 -70.86 -4.94
N ASN A 766 35.92 -69.86 -5.04
CA ASN A 766 35.76 -68.48 -4.64
C ASN A 766 35.21 -68.30 -3.22
N LYS A 767 35.69 -69.11 -2.29
CA LYS A 767 35.31 -69.13 -0.90
C LYS A 767 36.53 -69.11 0.05
N SER A 768 36.40 -68.35 1.14
CA SER A 768 37.35 -68.47 2.23
C SER A 768 37.11 -69.76 3.02
N PRO A 769 38.12 -70.28 3.76
CA PRO A 769 37.98 -71.50 4.61
C PRO A 769 36.77 -71.36 5.56
N ARG A 770 36.56 -70.21 6.13
CA ARG A 770 35.41 -69.90 7.03
C ARG A 770 34.09 -69.95 6.29
N GLN A 771 34.01 -69.37 5.06
CA GLN A 771 32.85 -69.43 4.24
C GLN A 771 32.53 -70.83 3.74
N LEU A 772 33.55 -71.65 3.37
CA LEU A 772 33.36 -73.02 3.02
C LEU A 772 32.81 -73.84 4.21
N ALA A 773 33.40 -73.66 5.41
CA ALA A 773 32.97 -74.41 6.60
C ALA A 773 31.50 -74.02 6.95
N LEU A 774 31.14 -72.69 6.85
CA LEU A 774 29.80 -72.23 7.06
C LEU A 774 28.83 -72.80 6.00
N ALA A 775 29.21 -72.83 4.73
CA ALA A 775 28.38 -73.37 3.66
C ALA A 775 28.14 -74.85 3.79
N LEU A 776 29.15 -75.65 4.13
CA LEU A 776 29.03 -77.11 4.34
C LEU A 776 28.17 -77.46 5.57
N ARG A 777 28.32 -76.73 6.69
CA ARG A 777 27.51 -76.91 7.88
C ARG A 777 26.01 -76.48 7.61
N LEU A 778 25.78 -75.39 6.89
CA LEU A 778 24.42 -74.97 6.49
C LEU A 778 23.80 -75.90 5.46
N SER A 779 24.61 -76.50 4.53
CA SER A 779 24.15 -77.53 3.60
C SER A 779 23.71 -78.82 4.33
N LYS A 780 24.51 -79.28 5.30
CA LYS A 780 24.13 -80.42 6.17
C LYS A 780 22.84 -80.06 6.99
N ALA A 781 22.74 -78.85 7.52
CA ALA A 781 21.54 -78.45 8.24
C ALA A 781 20.29 -78.48 7.32
N CYS A 782 20.39 -78.02 6.03
CA CYS A 782 19.28 -78.13 5.08
C CYS A 782 18.84 -79.57 4.80
N GLU A 783 19.77 -80.55 4.82
CA GLU A 783 19.45 -81.98 4.66
C GLU A 783 18.71 -82.46 5.89
N MET A 784 19.27 -82.23 7.09
CA MET A 784 18.66 -82.62 8.37
C MET A 784 17.29 -82.04 8.62
N LEU A 785 17.08 -80.73 8.24
CA LEU A 785 15.79 -80.03 8.42
C LEU A 785 14.67 -80.65 7.55
N LYS A 786 14.99 -81.50 6.57
CA LYS A 786 13.98 -82.20 5.75
C LYS A 786 13.46 -83.45 6.43
N GLU A 787 14.11 -83.92 7.42
CA GLU A 787 13.70 -85.10 8.21
C GLU A 787 12.39 -84.75 9.01
N PRO A 788 11.47 -85.70 9.09
CA PRO A 788 10.15 -85.46 9.71
C PRO A 788 10.24 -84.95 11.17
N ASP A 789 11.19 -85.50 11.93
CA ASP A 789 11.30 -85.34 13.40
C ASP A 789 12.45 -84.40 13.81
N ALA A 790 13.09 -83.70 12.83
CA ALA A 790 14.25 -82.85 13.16
C ALA A 790 13.84 -81.59 13.88
N GLU A 791 14.35 -81.37 15.07
CA GLU A 791 14.19 -80.08 15.80
C GLU A 791 15.33 -79.12 15.47
N VAL A 792 15.04 -77.82 15.42
CA VAL A 792 16.01 -76.75 15.01
C VAL A 792 17.23 -76.74 15.96
N GLU A 793 16.98 -76.98 17.24
CA GLU A 793 18.06 -77.05 18.24
C GLU A 793 19.01 -78.27 18.03
N ASP A 794 18.46 -79.47 17.78
CA ASP A 794 19.24 -80.67 17.51
C ASP A 794 20.04 -80.51 16.20
N VAL A 795 19.46 -79.91 15.20
CA VAL A 795 20.15 -79.68 13.95
C VAL A 795 21.28 -78.65 14.13
N ALA A 796 21.10 -77.65 14.99
CA ALA A 796 22.14 -76.65 15.28
C ALA A 796 23.37 -77.34 15.94
N ASP A 797 23.11 -78.17 16.92
CA ASP A 797 24.15 -78.96 17.64
C ASP A 797 24.83 -79.95 16.71
N ALA A 798 24.11 -80.76 15.92
CA ALA A 798 24.62 -81.70 14.97
C ALA A 798 25.49 -81.10 13.86
N CYS A 799 25.27 -79.80 13.61
CA CYS A 799 26.02 -78.96 12.60
C CYS A 799 27.18 -78.19 13.28
N GLY A 800 27.43 -78.36 14.57
CA GLY A 800 28.55 -77.76 15.28
C GLY A 800 28.38 -76.26 15.53
N TYR A 801 27.17 -75.78 15.82
CA TYR A 801 26.92 -74.39 16.24
C TYR A 801 26.88 -74.32 17.79
N ALA A 802 27.62 -73.31 18.34
CA ALA A 802 27.70 -73.12 19.76
C ALA A 802 26.39 -72.65 20.42
N SER A 803 25.45 -72.17 19.63
CA SER A 803 24.10 -71.83 20.10
C SER A 803 23.06 -71.84 18.96
N PRO A 804 21.83 -72.27 19.27
CA PRO A 804 20.72 -72.23 18.26
C PRO A 804 20.46 -70.85 17.68
N ASN A 805 20.60 -69.82 18.47
CA ASN A 805 20.39 -68.46 17.98
C ASN A 805 21.41 -68.00 16.90
N PHE A 806 22.69 -68.42 17.10
CA PHE A 806 23.71 -68.15 16.11
C PHE A 806 23.49 -68.95 14.81
N PHE A 807 23.02 -70.19 14.93
CA PHE A 807 22.61 -71.00 13.81
C PHE A 807 21.43 -70.30 13.05
N ILE A 808 20.37 -69.96 13.74
CA ILE A 808 19.15 -69.27 13.14
C ILE A 808 19.58 -67.99 12.41
N SER A 809 20.43 -67.21 13.05
CA SER A 809 20.92 -65.95 12.41
C SER A 809 21.79 -66.28 11.16
N SER A 810 22.71 -67.25 11.24
CA SER A 810 23.57 -67.62 10.13
C SER A 810 22.78 -68.23 8.98
N PHE A 811 21.78 -69.04 9.28
CA PHE A 811 20.89 -69.68 8.31
C PHE A 811 20.05 -68.61 7.61
N TYR A 812 19.45 -67.67 8.38
CA TYR A 812 18.65 -66.54 7.86
C TYR A 812 19.51 -65.61 6.97
N HIS A 813 20.72 -65.31 7.41
CA HIS A 813 21.64 -64.49 6.61
C HIS A 813 21.93 -65.12 5.24
N ARG A 814 22.02 -66.48 5.22
CA ARG A 814 22.36 -67.20 3.99
C ARG A 814 21.16 -67.43 3.08
N TYR A 815 20.03 -67.90 3.64
CA TYR A 815 18.89 -68.37 2.87
C TYR A 815 17.69 -67.40 2.91
N ARG A 816 17.76 -66.34 3.70
CA ARG A 816 16.75 -65.31 3.90
C ARG A 816 15.41 -65.84 4.43
N ILE A 817 15.43 -67.10 4.92
CA ILE A 817 14.30 -67.70 5.62
C ILE A 817 14.83 -68.35 6.92
N THR A 818 13.96 -68.52 7.89
CA THR A 818 14.35 -69.19 9.14
C THR A 818 14.44 -70.66 8.94
N PRO A 819 15.30 -71.40 9.74
CA PRO A 819 15.37 -72.86 9.66
C PRO A 819 14.05 -73.60 9.84
N LYS A 820 13.17 -73.05 10.71
CA LYS A 820 11.83 -73.56 10.94
C LYS A 820 10.97 -73.47 9.68
N LEU A 821 10.93 -72.26 9.07
CA LEU A 821 10.16 -72.03 7.84
C LEU A 821 10.71 -72.85 6.67
N TYR A 822 12.04 -73.07 6.58
CA TYR A 822 12.68 -73.94 5.61
C TYR A 822 12.22 -75.39 5.79
N ALA A 823 12.18 -75.89 7.03
CA ALA A 823 11.71 -77.25 7.34
C ALA A 823 10.23 -77.43 6.94
N GLU A 824 9.35 -76.43 7.31
CA GLU A 824 7.93 -76.49 6.94
C GLU A 824 7.71 -76.50 5.41
N GLN A 825 8.47 -75.77 4.65
CA GLN A 825 8.39 -75.76 3.19
C GLN A 825 8.90 -76.97 2.46
N HIS A 826 9.80 -77.71 3.07
CA HIS A 826 10.49 -78.87 2.42
C HIS A 826 10.14 -80.28 2.99
N ARG A 827 9.42 -80.31 4.18
CA ARG A 827 8.87 -81.55 4.70
C ARG A 827 7.52 -81.91 4.04
N SER A 828 6.89 -80.92 3.33
CA SER A 828 5.59 -81.10 2.69
C SER A 828 5.63 -81.53 1.23
N LYS A 829 6.76 -82.08 0.79
CA LYS A 829 6.95 -82.69 -0.51
C LYS A 829 7.67 -84.05 -0.27
#